data_7cbae1554fee29935ff6d28e98821631
#
_entry.id   7cbae1554fee29935ff6d28e98821631
#
_cell.length_a   1.000
_cell.length_b   1.000
_cell.length_c   1.000
_cell.angle_alpha   90.00
_cell.angle_beta   90.00
_cell.angle_gamma   90.00
#
_symmetry.space_group_name_H-M   'P 1'
#
loop_
_entity.id
_entity.type
_entity.pdbx_description
1 polymer ?
#
loop_
_entity_poly.entity_id
_entity_poly.type
_entity_poly.pdbx_seq_one_letter_code
_entity_poly.pdbx_strand_id
1 'polypeptide(L)'
;MKNNTLGRLLALALAAMMLFAVVGCQETGNDKPVATDAPTTADPTPAPTEEVPAEILPDVPADRYDATVTPRTGNNATAPLVLSTSTLDGKFSPFFYTSAYDNDVQVQTQIGLLYTDKKGNVLAGVEYPCLAYSYTEDVDYDNNTMTYKIFLKNGITFSDGEPVTAKDVLFNYYVYLDPAYDGISTLYSQKIRGASEYRLQTSAEALAVVDAILAAGITAAEDGTVSYPAADGATPEQQAAFWAYLPEAGKAFAQEIVDYVVGNYNNEQYAPNIGKTPDEIKADATLQTVFGMVMWGFGEVADGVFTDALGNTYTLGTDEVNAEIYWNNILGTYGYNFDEDTGINREKAGDILIETRVKDLYLANEGAVEGGVQTITGITSGKEVCEDGVEREYVEVIIDAVDPVAIYQIGIAVAPFHYYTEGFAGELNENGVVTGSAEFMQHMKTKNDKPMGAGPYVFESYKDNVVTFTANDSFMLGSPKIQTLRYQEITLGSEMDALKTGTVHYSDPSASTEIINTITAAEGDYAKLGYILVDNDGYGYIGINARYFKELELRQAIVMAMNPQLSIDDYYGELASVNTRNMTKIQWAYPDDPQPIYAYDETGEQIKQKLIDAGFVYDEAKNIMSYPEGYTDLMGAAYSGQVTIKMTLPSDAKDHPAGTIFVNAQEVLAKAGVKADIEVDQNVLNKLSTAYDSGIQIWAAAWGSGGVDPDMFQIWYSDPAENQGTSPESTGLYSLFADGSDEQKAMLTELNSLIMAGRGTLDREERKPIYAQALEIAGELAVQLPTYQRKNMFVFNKDVINAATLFSGEDVTPFQGPLAYIWNVELN
;
A
#
# COMPACT_ATOMS: atom_id res chain seq x y z
N MET A 1 -21.38 13.87 30.40
CA MET A 1 -20.71 13.45 29.14
C MET A 1 -20.79 11.94 29.10
N LYS A 2 -21.72 11.40 28.34
CA LYS A 2 -21.90 9.95 28.21
C LYS A 2 -21.99 9.60 26.76
N ASN A 3 -21.05 8.75 26.34
CA ASN A 3 -21.09 7.82 25.20
C ASN A 3 -21.81 8.25 23.91
N ASN A 4 -21.03 8.77 22.96
CA ASN A 4 -21.33 8.71 21.53
C ASN A 4 -20.15 8.08 20.76
N THR A 5 -19.67 6.95 21.24
CA THR A 5 -18.56 6.17 20.65
C THR A 5 -18.98 5.32 19.45
N LEU A 6 -20.28 5.10 19.24
CA LEU A 6 -20.75 4.14 18.24
C LEU A 6 -20.72 4.70 16.80
N GLY A 7 -20.92 5.99 16.60
CA GLY A 7 -20.90 6.63 15.27
C GLY A 7 -19.48 6.83 14.72
N ARG A 8 -18.52 7.10 15.60
CA ARG A 8 -17.10 7.29 15.22
C ARG A 8 -16.38 5.99 14.87
N LEU A 9 -16.83 4.86 15.44
CA LEU A 9 -16.25 3.54 15.22
C LEU A 9 -16.53 2.96 13.82
N LEU A 10 -17.57 3.43 13.13
CA LEU A 10 -17.90 2.90 11.80
C LEU A 10 -17.18 3.63 10.66
N ALA A 11 -16.84 4.88 10.81
CA ALA A 11 -16.23 5.69 9.76
C ALA A 11 -14.75 5.35 9.51
N LEU A 12 -14.01 5.01 10.56
CA LEU A 12 -12.59 4.64 10.48
C LEU A 12 -12.33 3.19 10.01
N ALA A 13 -13.34 2.34 10.04
CA ALA A 13 -13.21 0.95 9.57
C ALA A 13 -13.02 0.83 8.05
N LEU A 14 -13.35 1.85 7.27
CA LEU A 14 -13.24 1.81 5.80
C LEU A 14 -11.89 2.32 5.27
N ALA A 15 -11.24 3.23 5.95
CA ALA A 15 -9.89 3.69 5.58
C ALA A 15 -8.82 2.58 5.80
N ALA A 16 -9.06 1.66 6.76
CA ALA A 16 -8.20 0.51 7.00
C ALA A 16 -8.46 -0.68 6.07
N MET A 17 -9.56 -0.68 5.29
CA MET A 17 -9.93 -1.82 4.43
C MET A 17 -9.21 -1.83 3.07
N MET A 18 -8.52 -0.79 2.68
CA MET A 18 -7.72 -0.82 1.44
C MET A 18 -6.36 -1.53 1.59
N LEU A 19 -6.00 -1.98 2.79
CA LEU A 19 -4.74 -2.67 3.07
C LEU A 19 -4.88 -4.16 3.45
N PHE A 20 -6.10 -4.71 3.59
CA PHE A 20 -6.24 -6.09 4.06
C PHE A 20 -7.42 -6.82 3.40
N ALA A 21 -7.18 -7.39 2.23
CA ALA A 21 -7.99 -8.50 1.73
C ALA A 21 -7.41 -9.83 2.23
N VAL A 22 -7.68 -10.18 3.47
CA VAL A 22 -7.47 -11.58 3.93
C VAL A 22 -8.49 -11.97 4.99
N VAL A 23 -9.33 -12.93 4.59
CA VAL A 23 -9.97 -13.98 5.38
C VAL A 23 -11.22 -13.65 6.20
N GLY A 24 -12.24 -14.27 5.80
CA GLY A 24 -13.41 -14.59 6.62
C GLY A 24 -14.34 -15.52 5.88
N CYS A 25 -14.03 -16.82 5.89
CA CYS A 25 -15.01 -17.84 5.51
C CYS A 25 -16.09 -17.89 6.56
N GLN A 26 -17.33 -17.69 6.18
CA GLN A 26 -18.47 -18.18 6.92
C GLN A 26 -19.48 -18.81 5.97
N GLU A 27 -19.64 -20.12 6.11
CA GLU A 27 -20.66 -20.91 5.43
C GLU A 27 -22.06 -20.47 5.85
N THR A 28 -22.94 -20.26 4.87
CA THR A 28 -24.37 -20.51 5.05
C THR A 28 -24.99 -20.98 3.73
N GLY A 29 -25.37 -22.24 3.72
CA GLY A 29 -26.62 -22.82 3.28
C GLY A 29 -27.14 -22.67 1.86
N ASN A 30 -27.00 -23.78 1.15
CA ASN A 30 -27.92 -24.36 0.15
C ASN A 30 -28.89 -23.44 -0.61
N ASP A 31 -28.65 -23.31 -1.91
CA ASP A 31 -29.73 -23.51 -2.89
C ASP A 31 -29.16 -24.01 -4.23
N LYS A 32 -29.86 -24.98 -4.83
CA LYS A 32 -29.43 -25.73 -6.01
C LYS A 32 -29.53 -24.87 -7.29
N PRO A 33 -28.60 -24.99 -8.24
CA PRO A 33 -28.78 -24.40 -9.57
C PRO A 33 -29.62 -25.26 -10.47
N VAL A 34 -30.47 -24.61 -11.26
CA VAL A 34 -31.23 -25.16 -12.37
C VAL A 34 -30.33 -25.23 -13.60
N ALA A 35 -30.24 -26.39 -14.20
CA ALA A 35 -29.50 -26.65 -15.43
C ALA A 35 -30.18 -25.93 -16.61
N THR A 36 -29.39 -25.21 -17.41
CA THR A 36 -29.78 -24.83 -18.80
C THR A 36 -28.77 -25.40 -19.77
N ASP A 37 -29.32 -26.07 -20.77
CA ASP A 37 -28.62 -26.81 -21.83
C ASP A 37 -27.78 -25.86 -22.71
N ALA A 38 -26.55 -26.27 -22.99
CA ALA A 38 -25.66 -25.65 -23.97
C ALA A 38 -25.91 -26.23 -25.36
N PRO A 39 -25.86 -25.47 -26.45
CA PRO A 39 -25.94 -25.96 -27.80
C PRO A 39 -24.58 -26.53 -28.25
N THR A 40 -24.62 -27.74 -28.72
CA THR A 40 -23.52 -28.44 -29.41
C THR A 40 -23.26 -27.81 -30.77
N THR A 41 -22.03 -27.31 -31.00
CA THR A 41 -21.52 -27.02 -32.34
C THR A 41 -20.43 -28.00 -32.74
N ALA A 42 -20.55 -28.47 -33.98
CA ALA A 42 -19.73 -29.50 -34.59
C ALA A 42 -18.30 -29.00 -34.88
N ASP A 43 -17.32 -29.89 -34.68
CA ASP A 43 -15.92 -29.74 -35.02
C ASP A 43 -15.69 -29.47 -36.51
N PRO A 44 -14.84 -28.49 -36.88
CA PRO A 44 -14.29 -28.44 -38.24
C PRO A 44 -12.96 -29.20 -38.32
N THR A 45 -12.87 -30.02 -39.35
CA THR A 45 -11.68 -30.79 -39.73
C THR A 45 -10.47 -29.89 -39.98
N PRO A 46 -9.27 -30.18 -39.42
CA PRO A 46 -8.10 -29.34 -39.62
C PRO A 46 -7.59 -29.39 -41.09
N ALA A 47 -7.35 -28.22 -41.63
CA ALA A 47 -6.65 -28.06 -42.92
C ALA A 47 -5.13 -28.30 -42.74
N PRO A 48 -4.41 -28.72 -43.79
CA PRO A 48 -2.99 -28.98 -43.70
C PRO A 48 -2.19 -27.71 -43.45
N THR A 49 -1.32 -27.75 -42.47
CA THR A 49 -0.42 -26.64 -42.07
C THR A 49 0.65 -26.43 -43.12
N GLU A 50 0.63 -25.33 -43.87
CA GLU A 50 1.81 -24.85 -44.61
C GLU A 50 2.81 -24.33 -43.57
N GLU A 51 4.08 -24.79 -43.67
CA GLU A 51 5.18 -24.18 -42.90
C GLU A 51 5.36 -22.72 -43.37
N VAL A 52 5.02 -21.79 -42.48
CA VAL A 52 5.32 -20.36 -42.71
C VAL A 52 6.81 -20.15 -42.46
N PRO A 53 7.56 -19.62 -43.43
CA PRO A 53 8.98 -19.30 -43.22
C PRO A 53 9.17 -18.30 -42.11
N ALA A 54 10.24 -18.46 -41.30
CA ALA A 54 10.64 -17.47 -40.31
C ALA A 54 10.84 -16.11 -40.97
N GLU A 55 10.07 -15.13 -40.59
CA GLU A 55 10.22 -13.75 -41.06
C GLU A 55 11.39 -13.13 -40.32
N ILE A 56 12.46 -12.83 -41.01
CA ILE A 56 13.64 -12.09 -40.47
C ILE A 56 13.26 -10.62 -40.51
N LEU A 57 13.06 -10.03 -39.33
CA LEU A 57 12.84 -8.59 -39.21
C LEU A 57 14.07 -7.83 -39.79
N PRO A 58 13.83 -6.73 -40.53
CA PRO A 58 14.92 -5.97 -41.12
C PRO A 58 15.80 -5.37 -40.03
N ASP A 59 17.12 -5.21 -40.34
CA ASP A 59 18.20 -4.69 -39.51
C ASP A 59 17.79 -4.14 -38.15
N VAL A 60 17.72 -5.05 -37.16
CA VAL A 60 17.30 -4.69 -35.82
C VAL A 60 18.48 -4.00 -35.13
N PRO A 61 18.26 -2.84 -34.50
CA PRO A 61 19.31 -2.17 -33.72
C PRO A 61 19.93 -3.10 -32.68
N ALA A 62 21.19 -2.89 -32.36
CA ALA A 62 21.95 -3.71 -31.42
C ALA A 62 21.32 -3.80 -29.98
N ASP A 63 20.45 -2.88 -29.67
CA ASP A 63 19.80 -2.82 -28.35
C ASP A 63 18.59 -3.74 -28.20
N ARG A 64 18.18 -4.41 -29.25
CA ARG A 64 17.16 -5.46 -29.18
C ARG A 64 17.82 -6.81 -28.92
N TYR A 65 17.44 -7.47 -27.83
CA TYR A 65 18.04 -8.72 -27.40
C TYR A 65 17.78 -9.87 -28.39
N ASP A 66 16.51 -10.02 -28.83
CA ASP A 66 16.13 -11.04 -29.81
C ASP A 66 15.19 -10.45 -30.87
N ALA A 67 15.56 -10.53 -32.09
CA ALA A 67 14.77 -10.05 -33.23
C ALA A 67 14.10 -11.19 -34.01
N THR A 68 14.34 -12.43 -33.61
CA THR A 68 13.87 -13.60 -34.34
C THR A 68 12.41 -13.88 -34.06
N VAL A 69 11.56 -13.86 -35.08
CA VAL A 69 10.19 -14.39 -35.01
C VAL A 69 10.24 -15.87 -35.34
N THR A 70 10.11 -16.72 -34.32
CA THR A 70 10.04 -18.16 -34.51
C THR A 70 8.58 -18.57 -34.70
N PRO A 71 8.25 -19.31 -35.80
CA PRO A 71 6.88 -19.78 -35.99
C PRO A 71 6.43 -20.66 -34.84
N ARG A 72 5.26 -20.34 -34.28
CA ARG A 72 4.62 -21.15 -33.24
C ARG A 72 4.05 -22.41 -33.85
N THR A 73 4.14 -23.54 -33.13
CA THR A 73 3.64 -24.84 -33.57
C THR A 73 2.83 -25.53 -32.48
N GLY A 74 2.00 -26.49 -32.84
CA GLY A 74 1.22 -27.27 -31.89
C GLY A 74 0.28 -26.37 -31.05
N ASN A 75 0.19 -26.68 -29.76
CA ASN A 75 -0.69 -25.95 -28.85
C ASN A 75 -0.27 -24.48 -28.66
N ASN A 76 0.99 -24.16 -28.75
CA ASN A 76 1.49 -22.81 -28.70
C ASN A 76 0.91 -21.90 -29.80
N ALA A 77 0.58 -22.45 -30.96
CA ALA A 77 -0.04 -21.71 -32.08
C ALA A 77 -1.56 -21.67 -32.01
N THR A 78 -2.21 -22.70 -31.45
CA THR A 78 -3.65 -22.92 -31.63
C THR A 78 -4.48 -22.86 -30.35
N ALA A 79 -3.88 -23.12 -29.20
CA ALA A 79 -4.57 -23.09 -27.90
C ALA A 79 -4.21 -21.80 -27.12
N PRO A 80 -5.16 -21.23 -26.38
CA PRO A 80 -4.86 -20.12 -25.47
C PRO A 80 -4.22 -20.64 -24.19
N LEU A 81 -3.31 -19.86 -23.60
CA LEU A 81 -3.05 -19.91 -22.17
C LEU A 81 -4.16 -19.11 -21.46
N VAL A 82 -4.85 -19.72 -20.50
CA VAL A 82 -5.94 -19.06 -19.76
C VAL A 82 -5.54 -18.91 -18.29
N LEU A 83 -5.41 -17.69 -17.85
CA LEU A 83 -5.15 -17.32 -16.47
C LEU A 83 -6.47 -16.92 -15.80
N SER A 84 -6.60 -17.17 -14.51
CA SER A 84 -7.72 -16.61 -13.73
C SER A 84 -7.51 -15.14 -13.44
N THR A 85 -8.59 -14.40 -13.27
CA THR A 85 -8.63 -13.08 -12.65
C THR A 85 -9.93 -12.91 -11.88
N SER A 86 -10.00 -11.95 -10.99
CA SER A 86 -11.24 -11.54 -10.35
C SER A 86 -12.00 -10.55 -11.23
N THR A 87 -13.06 -9.94 -10.69
CA THR A 87 -13.86 -8.93 -11.41
C THR A 87 -12.99 -7.75 -11.86
N LEU A 88 -13.10 -7.41 -13.13
CA LEU A 88 -12.38 -6.31 -13.77
C LEU A 88 -13.28 -5.07 -13.88
N ASP A 89 -12.70 -3.88 -13.64
CA ASP A 89 -13.38 -2.60 -13.84
C ASP A 89 -13.37 -2.16 -15.34
N GLY A 90 -12.54 -2.81 -16.16
CA GLY A 90 -12.36 -2.47 -17.58
C GLY A 90 -11.52 -1.21 -17.80
N LYS A 91 -10.69 -0.85 -16.83
CA LYS A 91 -9.80 0.31 -16.88
C LYS A 91 -8.35 -0.16 -17.01
N PHE A 92 -7.95 -0.51 -18.20
CA PHE A 92 -6.64 -1.10 -18.49
C PHE A 92 -5.57 -0.10 -18.92
N SER A 93 -5.83 1.21 -18.80
CA SER A 93 -4.83 2.23 -19.09
C SER A 93 -3.76 2.29 -18.00
N PRO A 94 -2.47 2.38 -18.32
CA PRO A 94 -1.41 2.56 -17.32
C PRO A 94 -1.57 3.83 -16.50
N PHE A 95 -2.32 4.83 -17.01
CA PHE A 95 -2.59 6.08 -16.30
C PHE A 95 -3.77 6.00 -15.33
N PHE A 96 -4.79 5.18 -15.62
CA PHE A 96 -6.10 5.30 -14.94
C PHE A 96 -6.69 3.97 -14.47
N TYR A 97 -5.93 2.89 -14.39
CA TYR A 97 -6.40 1.67 -13.73
C TYR A 97 -6.67 1.95 -12.24
N THR A 98 -7.61 1.19 -11.65
CA THR A 98 -8.03 1.40 -10.25
C THR A 98 -8.00 0.13 -9.41
N SER A 99 -7.80 -1.04 -10.03
CA SER A 99 -7.70 -2.32 -9.34
C SER A 99 -6.41 -3.05 -9.70
N ALA A 100 -5.93 -3.92 -8.80
CA ALA A 100 -4.79 -4.78 -9.07
C ALA A 100 -5.07 -5.72 -10.25
N TYR A 101 -6.30 -6.17 -10.41
CA TYR A 101 -6.70 -7.07 -11.52
C TYR A 101 -6.68 -6.36 -12.88
N ASP A 102 -7.09 -5.10 -12.95
CA ASP A 102 -6.94 -4.29 -14.17
C ASP A 102 -5.46 -4.02 -14.47
N ASN A 103 -4.63 -3.85 -13.43
CA ASN A 103 -3.19 -3.72 -13.57
C ASN A 103 -2.56 -4.98 -14.17
N ASP A 104 -2.98 -6.18 -13.77
CA ASP A 104 -2.50 -7.46 -14.34
C ASP A 104 -2.77 -7.55 -15.86
N VAL A 105 -3.86 -6.96 -16.32
CA VAL A 105 -4.20 -6.86 -17.75
C VAL A 105 -3.28 -5.88 -18.46
N GLN A 106 -3.11 -4.66 -17.92
CA GLN A 106 -2.34 -3.62 -18.60
C GLN A 106 -0.85 -3.97 -18.68
N VAL A 107 -0.25 -4.60 -17.67
CA VAL A 107 1.18 -4.96 -17.66
C VAL A 107 1.56 -5.93 -18.79
N GLN A 108 0.61 -6.69 -19.34
CA GLN A 108 0.89 -7.56 -20.49
C GLN A 108 1.16 -6.75 -21.76
N THR A 109 0.66 -5.52 -21.84
CA THR A 109 0.81 -4.65 -23.00
C THR A 109 1.89 -3.59 -22.82
N GLN A 110 2.41 -3.38 -21.61
CA GLN A 110 3.35 -2.30 -21.29
C GLN A 110 4.76 -2.83 -21.05
N ILE A 111 5.73 -1.92 -21.14
CA ILE A 111 7.07 -2.08 -20.58
C ILE A 111 7.36 -0.93 -19.63
N GLY A 112 8.10 -1.20 -18.57
CA GLY A 112 8.62 -0.17 -17.67
C GLY A 112 9.82 0.55 -18.26
N LEU A 113 10.10 1.75 -17.78
CA LEU A 113 11.35 2.45 -18.06
C LEU A 113 12.54 1.65 -17.50
N LEU A 114 12.40 1.10 -16.30
CA LEU A 114 13.39 0.26 -15.61
C LEU A 114 12.78 -1.11 -15.28
N TYR A 115 13.62 -2.07 -14.89
CA TYR A 115 13.21 -3.41 -14.49
C TYR A 115 13.61 -3.70 -13.04
N THR A 116 12.79 -4.43 -12.31
CA THR A 116 13.10 -4.89 -10.95
C THR A 116 13.30 -6.41 -10.97
N ASP A 117 14.46 -6.88 -10.53
CA ASP A 117 14.80 -8.30 -10.49
C ASP A 117 14.15 -9.04 -9.29
N LYS A 118 14.38 -10.36 -9.20
CA LYS A 118 13.88 -11.21 -8.12
C LYS A 118 14.35 -10.83 -6.70
N LYS A 119 15.35 -9.96 -6.59
CA LYS A 119 15.86 -9.44 -5.31
C LYS A 119 15.44 -8.00 -5.03
N GLY A 120 14.59 -7.43 -5.89
CA GLY A 120 14.22 -6.03 -5.79
C GLY A 120 15.32 -5.06 -6.26
N ASN A 121 16.33 -5.50 -7.02
CA ASN A 121 17.30 -4.57 -7.62
C ASN A 121 16.70 -3.93 -8.84
N VAL A 122 16.89 -2.61 -8.98
CA VAL A 122 16.53 -1.90 -10.21
C VAL A 122 17.65 -2.08 -11.22
N LEU A 123 17.29 -2.53 -12.42
CA LEU A 123 18.20 -2.90 -13.48
C LEU A 123 17.82 -2.24 -14.81
N ALA A 124 18.81 -2.07 -15.66
CA ALA A 124 18.69 -1.71 -17.08
C ALA A 124 19.64 -2.57 -17.89
N GLY A 125 19.34 -2.78 -19.16
CA GLY A 125 20.15 -3.62 -20.04
C GLY A 125 19.33 -4.25 -21.15
N VAL A 126 19.98 -4.67 -22.23
CA VAL A 126 19.31 -5.27 -23.39
C VAL A 126 18.57 -6.57 -23.07
N GLU A 127 19.02 -7.27 -22.05
CA GLU A 127 18.47 -8.56 -21.57
C GLU A 127 17.21 -8.42 -20.71
N TYR A 128 16.86 -7.21 -20.26
CA TYR A 128 15.71 -6.97 -19.38
C TYR A 128 14.50 -6.41 -20.12
N PRO A 129 13.25 -6.72 -19.67
CA PRO A 129 12.01 -6.25 -20.28
C PRO A 129 11.72 -4.79 -19.89
N CYS A 130 12.65 -3.87 -20.14
CA CYS A 130 12.50 -2.45 -19.86
C CYS A 130 13.03 -1.61 -21.02
N LEU A 131 12.67 -0.33 -21.06
CA LEU A 131 13.12 0.58 -22.12
C LEU A 131 14.57 1.03 -21.91
N ALA A 132 15.07 1.09 -20.67
CA ALA A 132 16.42 1.56 -20.39
C ALA A 132 17.50 0.59 -20.89
N TYR A 133 18.48 1.15 -21.60
CA TYR A 133 19.72 0.49 -21.95
C TYR A 133 20.70 0.48 -20.78
N SER A 134 20.87 1.62 -20.13
CA SER A 134 21.63 1.80 -18.90
C SER A 134 21.13 3.03 -18.16
N TYR A 135 21.55 3.19 -16.92
CA TYR A 135 21.35 4.45 -16.20
C TYR A 135 22.57 4.77 -15.35
N THR A 136 22.73 6.05 -15.04
CA THR A 136 23.68 6.55 -14.05
C THR A 136 22.93 7.24 -12.93
N GLU A 137 23.50 7.16 -11.76
CA GLU A 137 23.02 7.82 -10.54
C GLU A 137 24.14 8.71 -10.02
N ASP A 138 23.88 10.00 -9.90
CA ASP A 138 24.80 10.98 -9.34
C ASP A 138 24.17 11.62 -8.09
N VAL A 139 24.82 11.47 -6.94
CA VAL A 139 24.31 11.87 -5.65
C VAL A 139 25.17 12.98 -5.07
N ASP A 140 24.58 14.14 -4.83
CA ASP A 140 25.19 15.26 -4.14
C ASP A 140 24.65 15.33 -2.71
N TYR A 141 25.36 14.67 -1.80
CA TYR A 141 24.98 14.65 -0.37
C TYR A 141 25.08 16.03 0.29
N ASP A 142 25.99 16.91 -0.19
CA ASP A 142 26.16 18.24 0.37
C ASP A 142 24.95 19.14 0.08
N ASN A 143 24.35 19.00 -1.08
CA ASN A 143 23.18 19.75 -1.51
C ASN A 143 21.86 18.96 -1.34
N ASN A 144 21.92 17.72 -0.85
CA ASN A 144 20.79 16.81 -0.71
C ASN A 144 20.01 16.67 -2.01
N THR A 145 20.70 16.39 -3.13
CA THR A 145 20.10 16.18 -4.45
C THR A 145 20.63 14.92 -5.10
N MET A 146 19.86 14.37 -6.02
CA MET A 146 20.31 13.24 -6.85
C MET A 146 19.82 13.40 -8.28
N THR A 147 20.60 12.88 -9.22
CA THR A 147 20.29 12.93 -10.65
C THR A 147 20.36 11.52 -11.23
N TYR A 148 19.27 11.09 -11.83
CA TYR A 148 19.20 9.89 -12.64
C TYR A 148 19.25 10.25 -14.11
N LYS A 149 20.21 9.69 -14.85
CA LYS A 149 20.28 9.81 -16.32
C LYS A 149 20.08 8.43 -16.93
N ILE A 150 18.95 8.25 -17.61
CA ILE A 150 18.47 6.96 -18.09
C ILE A 150 18.58 6.94 -19.61
N PHE A 151 19.49 6.14 -20.15
CA PHE A 151 19.70 5.96 -21.59
C PHE A 151 18.71 4.94 -22.14
N LEU A 152 18.04 5.27 -23.24
CA LEU A 152 17.00 4.43 -23.83
C LEU A 152 17.57 3.50 -24.89
N LYS A 153 17.01 2.31 -25.01
CA LYS A 153 17.33 1.36 -26.08
C LYS A 153 16.88 1.91 -27.42
N ASN A 154 17.75 1.79 -28.42
CA ASN A 154 17.42 2.11 -29.81
C ASN A 154 16.54 1.00 -30.42
N GLY A 155 15.63 1.39 -31.33
CA GLY A 155 14.88 0.48 -32.19
C GLY A 155 13.82 -0.34 -31.51
N ILE A 156 13.40 0.05 -30.32
CA ILE A 156 12.21 -0.50 -29.67
C ILE A 156 10.98 0.14 -30.29
N THR A 157 9.94 -0.66 -30.56
CA THR A 157 8.68 -0.20 -31.13
C THR A 157 7.49 -0.57 -30.24
N PHE A 158 6.48 0.24 -30.30
CA PHE A 158 5.14 -0.15 -29.80
C PHE A 158 4.54 -1.23 -30.68
N SER A 159 3.44 -1.84 -30.24
CA SER A 159 2.79 -2.96 -30.92
C SER A 159 2.21 -2.60 -32.29
N ASP A 160 2.03 -1.31 -32.59
CA ASP A 160 1.60 -0.80 -33.89
C ASP A 160 2.77 -0.47 -34.84
N GLY A 161 4.01 -0.60 -34.37
CA GLY A 161 5.23 -0.38 -35.14
C GLY A 161 5.84 1.01 -35.01
N GLU A 162 5.17 1.97 -34.33
CA GLU A 162 5.76 3.28 -34.07
C GLU A 162 6.92 3.18 -33.05
N PRO A 163 8.01 3.95 -33.23
CA PRO A 163 9.16 3.88 -32.33
C PRO A 163 8.88 4.41 -30.95
N VAL A 164 9.42 3.74 -29.92
CA VAL A 164 9.45 4.27 -28.55
C VAL A 164 10.62 5.24 -28.43
N THR A 165 10.36 6.45 -27.94
CA THR A 165 11.32 7.54 -27.85
C THR A 165 11.34 8.24 -26.50
N ALA A 166 12.31 9.11 -26.26
CA ALA A 166 12.33 9.95 -25.06
C ALA A 166 11.08 10.84 -24.94
N LYS A 167 10.42 11.18 -26.04
CA LYS A 167 9.18 11.95 -26.04
C LYS A 167 8.05 11.18 -25.35
N ASP A 168 7.98 9.86 -25.55
CA ASP A 168 6.98 9.03 -24.89
C ASP A 168 7.23 9.00 -23.38
N VAL A 169 8.48 8.89 -22.94
CA VAL A 169 8.83 8.93 -21.51
C VAL A 169 8.45 10.29 -20.90
N LEU A 170 8.82 11.40 -21.55
CA LEU A 170 8.46 12.74 -21.10
C LEU A 170 6.93 12.90 -21.00
N PHE A 171 6.21 12.48 -22.03
CA PHE A 171 4.73 12.52 -22.04
C PHE A 171 4.15 11.83 -20.80
N ASN A 172 4.65 10.63 -20.47
CA ASN A 172 4.16 9.90 -19.31
C ASN A 172 4.43 10.65 -17.99
N TYR A 173 5.64 11.22 -17.80
CA TYR A 173 5.93 12.03 -16.62
C TYR A 173 5.01 13.26 -16.52
N TYR A 174 4.83 13.97 -17.64
CA TYR A 174 3.98 15.16 -17.67
C TYR A 174 2.51 14.84 -17.42
N VAL A 175 2.01 13.67 -17.85
CA VAL A 175 0.65 13.21 -17.52
C VAL A 175 0.52 12.90 -16.04
N TYR A 176 1.43 12.12 -15.44
CA TYR A 176 1.36 11.76 -14.03
C TYR A 176 1.50 12.95 -13.08
N LEU A 177 2.23 13.98 -13.49
CA LEU A 177 2.44 15.19 -12.70
C LEU A 177 1.50 16.34 -13.08
N ASP A 178 0.57 16.14 -14.04
CA ASP A 178 -0.35 17.19 -14.49
C ASP A 178 -1.32 17.63 -13.37
N PRO A 179 -1.62 18.94 -13.24
CA PRO A 179 -2.62 19.44 -12.29
C PRO A 179 -3.99 18.76 -12.35
N ALA A 180 -4.42 18.33 -13.55
CA ALA A 180 -5.70 17.69 -13.77
C ALA A 180 -5.67 16.16 -13.68
N TYR A 181 -4.50 15.55 -13.36
CA TYR A 181 -4.38 14.11 -13.22
C TYR A 181 -5.10 13.62 -11.97
N ASP A 182 -6.02 12.68 -12.15
CA ASP A 182 -6.87 12.08 -11.12
C ASP A 182 -6.74 10.54 -11.06
N GLY A 183 -5.63 10.00 -11.58
CA GLY A 183 -5.29 8.58 -11.44
C GLY A 183 -4.60 8.27 -10.11
N ILE A 184 -4.25 7.00 -9.91
CA ILE A 184 -3.71 6.49 -8.64
C ILE A 184 -2.19 6.67 -8.45
N SER A 185 -1.48 7.20 -9.46
CA SER A 185 -0.02 7.38 -9.34
C SER A 185 0.33 8.41 -8.27
N THR A 186 1.27 8.04 -7.41
CA THR A 186 1.82 8.91 -6.36
C THR A 186 3.17 9.53 -6.75
N LEU A 187 3.52 9.55 -8.03
CA LEU A 187 4.79 10.12 -8.52
C LEU A 187 5.01 11.57 -8.03
N TYR A 188 3.95 12.32 -7.82
CA TYR A 188 4.00 13.68 -7.30
C TYR A 188 4.57 13.79 -5.87
N SER A 189 4.61 12.69 -5.11
CA SER A 189 5.23 12.65 -3.77
C SER A 189 6.75 12.69 -3.84
N GLN A 190 7.32 12.35 -5.01
CA GLN A 190 8.75 12.46 -5.25
C GLN A 190 9.14 13.92 -5.42
N LYS A 191 10.24 14.31 -4.78
CA LYS A 191 10.74 15.69 -4.85
C LYS A 191 11.45 15.99 -6.18
N ILE A 192 10.80 15.65 -7.29
CA ILE A 192 11.33 15.99 -8.62
C ILE A 192 11.35 17.50 -8.77
N ARG A 193 12.51 18.05 -9.11
CA ARG A 193 12.72 19.49 -9.23
C ARG A 193 11.74 20.13 -10.22
N GLY A 194 10.99 21.13 -9.78
CA GLY A 194 9.98 21.82 -10.59
C GLY A 194 8.65 21.09 -10.74
N ALA A 195 8.50 19.87 -10.17
CA ALA A 195 7.25 19.13 -10.28
C ALA A 195 6.13 19.77 -9.45
N SER A 196 6.44 20.28 -8.27
CA SER A 196 5.44 20.98 -7.42
C SER A 196 4.98 22.26 -8.08
N GLU A 197 5.89 23.03 -8.69
CA GLU A 197 5.57 24.26 -9.43
C GLU A 197 4.65 23.95 -10.62
N TYR A 198 4.96 22.89 -11.37
CA TYR A 198 4.14 22.44 -12.50
C TYR A 198 2.77 21.95 -12.03
N ARG A 199 2.71 21.10 -11.02
CA ARG A 199 1.45 20.53 -10.52
C ARG A 199 0.53 21.58 -9.89
N LEU A 200 1.09 22.53 -9.15
CA LEU A 200 0.34 23.58 -8.46
C LEU A 200 0.25 24.89 -9.28
N GLN A 201 0.84 24.93 -10.46
CA GLN A 201 0.86 26.08 -11.38
C GLN A 201 1.36 27.37 -10.72
N THR A 202 2.40 27.25 -9.91
CA THR A 202 2.93 28.30 -9.05
C THR A 202 4.44 28.48 -9.19
N SER A 203 5.03 29.46 -8.52
CA SER A 203 6.49 29.67 -8.50
C SER A 203 7.16 29.01 -7.30
N ALA A 204 8.47 28.73 -7.41
CA ALA A 204 9.27 28.21 -6.31
C ALA A 204 9.29 29.18 -5.10
N GLU A 205 9.30 30.50 -5.39
CA GLU A 205 9.25 31.51 -4.34
C GLU A 205 7.93 31.47 -3.58
N ALA A 206 6.81 31.28 -4.26
CA ALA A 206 5.49 31.19 -3.61
C ALA A 206 5.40 29.92 -2.77
N LEU A 207 5.96 28.80 -3.25
CA LEU A 207 6.05 27.55 -2.48
C LEU A 207 6.89 27.73 -1.22
N ALA A 208 8.07 28.35 -1.32
CA ALA A 208 8.94 28.61 -0.17
C ALA A 208 8.27 29.50 0.88
N VAL A 209 7.51 30.51 0.46
CA VAL A 209 6.70 31.35 1.35
C VAL A 209 5.65 30.52 2.09
N VAL A 210 4.92 29.67 1.38
CA VAL A 210 3.89 28.79 1.96
C VAL A 210 4.50 27.80 2.95
N ASP A 211 5.60 27.15 2.60
CA ASP A 211 6.27 26.20 3.49
C ASP A 211 6.77 26.89 4.77
N ALA A 212 7.29 28.11 4.68
CA ALA A 212 7.67 28.90 5.85
C ALA A 212 6.45 29.27 6.73
N ILE A 213 5.30 29.60 6.13
CA ILE A 213 4.07 29.90 6.86
C ILE A 213 3.52 28.66 7.56
N LEU A 214 3.52 27.51 6.89
CA LEU A 214 3.06 26.26 7.47
C LEU A 214 3.96 25.81 8.63
N ALA A 215 5.27 25.93 8.49
CA ALA A 215 6.22 25.63 9.54
C ALA A 215 6.04 26.54 10.78
N ALA A 216 5.69 27.82 10.59
CA ALA A 216 5.40 28.75 11.68
C ALA A 216 4.04 28.50 12.34
N GLY A 217 3.06 27.98 11.60
CA GLY A 217 1.72 27.66 12.07
C GLY A 217 0.87 28.89 12.39
N ILE A 218 -0.22 28.63 13.10
CA ILE A 218 -1.19 29.62 13.58
C ILE A 218 -1.48 29.34 15.05
N THR A 219 -1.67 30.38 15.85
CA THR A 219 -2.02 30.24 17.25
C THR A 219 -3.24 31.10 17.60
N ALA A 220 -4.03 30.65 18.57
CA ALA A 220 -5.14 31.42 19.11
C ALA A 220 -5.02 31.54 20.62
N ALA A 221 -5.28 32.74 21.12
CA ALA A 221 -5.40 32.97 22.56
C ALA A 221 -6.77 32.48 23.09
N GLU A 222 -6.91 32.32 24.40
CA GLU A 222 -8.15 31.90 25.05
C GLU A 222 -9.37 32.81 24.73
N ASP A 223 -9.12 34.05 24.37
CA ASP A 223 -10.16 35.03 23.97
C ASP A 223 -10.56 34.93 22.48
N GLY A 224 -9.97 33.95 21.75
CA GLY A 224 -10.20 33.72 20.32
C GLY A 224 -9.38 34.65 19.39
N THR A 225 -8.47 35.47 19.95
CA THR A 225 -7.57 36.28 19.14
C THR A 225 -6.53 35.42 18.45
N VAL A 226 -6.57 35.44 17.11
CA VAL A 226 -5.63 34.71 16.26
C VAL A 226 -4.33 35.48 16.10
N SER A 227 -3.22 34.80 16.20
CA SER A 227 -1.89 35.36 15.95
C SER A 227 -1.05 34.46 15.06
N TYR A 228 -0.17 35.07 14.29
CA TYR A 228 0.72 34.39 13.38
C TYR A 228 2.14 34.46 13.91
N PRO A 229 2.75 33.38 14.38
CA PRO A 229 4.16 33.31 14.72
C PRO A 229 5.02 33.78 13.55
N ALA A 230 6.17 34.43 13.83
CA ALA A 230 7.03 34.89 12.74
C ALA A 230 7.52 33.70 11.89
N ALA A 231 7.28 33.77 10.59
CA ALA A 231 7.73 32.79 9.61
C ALA A 231 9.02 33.29 8.94
N ASP A 232 10.10 32.54 9.04
CA ASP A 232 11.36 32.89 8.34
C ASP A 232 11.16 32.66 6.85
N GLY A 233 11.24 33.71 6.04
CA GLY A 233 10.97 33.65 4.60
C GLY A 233 9.57 34.15 4.18
N ALA A 234 8.69 34.50 5.11
CA ALA A 234 7.38 35.08 4.79
C ALA A 234 7.11 36.37 5.55
N THR A 235 6.37 37.32 4.96
CA THR A 235 5.95 38.53 5.62
C THR A 235 4.66 38.31 6.43
N PRO A 236 4.40 39.17 7.46
CA PRO A 236 3.14 39.11 8.21
C PRO A 236 1.89 39.26 7.31
N GLU A 237 2.00 40.05 6.23
CA GLU A 237 0.94 40.24 5.25
C GLU A 237 0.67 38.98 4.47
N GLN A 238 1.72 38.24 4.06
CA GLN A 238 1.61 36.94 3.38
C GLN A 238 0.98 35.89 4.29
N GLN A 239 1.40 35.84 5.57
CA GLN A 239 0.78 34.93 6.54
C GLN A 239 -0.71 35.21 6.72
N ALA A 240 -1.07 36.50 6.87
CA ALA A 240 -2.49 36.89 7.00
C ALA A 240 -3.30 36.54 5.73
N ALA A 241 -2.73 36.75 4.54
CA ALA A 241 -3.36 36.40 3.28
C ALA A 241 -3.53 34.88 3.14
N PHE A 242 -2.52 34.10 3.54
CA PHE A 242 -2.58 32.63 3.51
C PHE A 242 -3.70 32.10 4.41
N TRP A 243 -3.73 32.46 5.67
CA TRP A 243 -4.73 31.97 6.61
C TRP A 243 -6.14 32.55 6.38
N ALA A 244 -6.27 33.61 5.55
CA ALA A 244 -7.58 34.12 5.13
C ALA A 244 -8.39 33.11 4.28
N TYR A 245 -7.73 32.11 3.68
CA TYR A 245 -8.37 31.03 2.96
C TYR A 245 -8.89 29.90 3.85
N LEU A 246 -8.52 29.87 5.14
CA LEU A 246 -8.93 28.81 6.06
C LEU A 246 -10.45 28.60 6.16
N PRO A 247 -11.31 29.65 6.20
CA PRO A 247 -12.77 29.44 6.21
C PRO A 247 -13.31 28.79 4.92
N GLU A 248 -12.76 29.12 3.76
CA GLU A 248 -13.15 28.51 2.48
C GLU A 248 -12.68 27.06 2.41
N ALA A 249 -11.42 26.77 2.77
CA ALA A 249 -10.87 25.43 2.89
C ALA A 249 -11.69 24.59 3.88
N GLY A 250 -12.09 25.18 5.01
CA GLY A 250 -12.88 24.52 6.04
C GLY A 250 -14.28 24.13 5.59
N LYS A 251 -14.92 24.97 4.77
CA LYS A 251 -16.21 24.62 4.16
C LYS A 251 -16.08 23.43 3.22
N ALA A 252 -15.03 23.40 2.39
CA ALA A 252 -14.77 22.28 1.51
C ALA A 252 -14.45 20.98 2.29
N PHE A 253 -13.68 21.09 3.37
CA PHE A 253 -13.36 20.00 4.29
C PHE A 253 -14.64 19.43 4.94
N ALA A 254 -15.51 20.30 5.48
CA ALA A 254 -16.78 19.88 6.07
C ALA A 254 -17.74 19.26 5.04
N GLN A 255 -17.77 19.81 3.80
CA GLN A 255 -18.59 19.24 2.72
C GLN A 255 -18.13 17.83 2.33
N GLU A 256 -16.84 17.58 2.25
CA GLU A 256 -16.32 16.24 1.97
C GLU A 256 -16.75 15.19 3.01
N ILE A 257 -16.76 15.57 4.29
CA ILE A 257 -17.30 14.70 5.34
C ILE A 257 -18.79 14.41 5.08
N VAL A 258 -19.57 15.42 4.72
CA VAL A 258 -20.99 15.24 4.38
C VAL A 258 -21.14 14.30 3.21
N ASP A 259 -20.40 14.52 2.12
CA ASP A 259 -20.48 13.71 0.90
C ASP A 259 -20.07 12.25 1.17
N TYR A 260 -19.02 12.05 1.97
CA TYR A 260 -18.59 10.73 2.41
C TYR A 260 -19.67 10.02 3.22
N VAL A 261 -20.25 10.68 4.22
CA VAL A 261 -21.31 10.11 5.07
C VAL A 261 -22.56 9.78 4.26
N VAL A 262 -23.00 10.69 3.39
CA VAL A 262 -24.17 10.46 2.53
C VAL A 262 -23.92 9.33 1.54
N GLY A 263 -22.72 9.25 0.97
CA GLY A 263 -22.36 8.20 0.03
C GLY A 263 -22.29 6.79 0.66
N ASN A 264 -21.80 6.70 1.90
CA ASN A 264 -21.52 5.40 2.52
C ASN A 264 -22.54 4.95 3.58
N TYR A 265 -23.23 5.88 4.23
CA TYR A 265 -24.09 5.57 5.38
C TYR A 265 -25.56 5.95 5.20
N ASN A 266 -25.97 6.58 4.11
CA ASN A 266 -27.37 6.94 3.88
C ASN A 266 -28.18 5.71 3.45
N ASN A 267 -28.62 4.93 4.44
CA ASN A 267 -29.41 3.72 4.27
C ASN A 267 -30.48 3.58 5.36
N GLU A 268 -31.32 2.54 5.29
CA GLU A 268 -32.43 2.27 6.21
C GLU A 268 -31.97 2.02 7.67
N GLN A 269 -30.70 1.73 7.88
CA GLN A 269 -30.15 1.50 9.22
C GLN A 269 -29.85 2.83 9.92
N TYR A 270 -29.29 3.81 9.21
CA TYR A 270 -28.74 5.03 9.81
C TYR A 270 -29.56 6.30 9.54
N ALA A 271 -30.30 6.39 8.45
CA ALA A 271 -31.18 7.53 8.17
C ALA A 271 -32.17 7.83 9.31
N PRO A 272 -32.71 6.83 10.04
CA PRO A 272 -33.57 7.07 11.21
C PRO A 272 -32.88 7.83 12.36
N ASN A 273 -31.55 7.95 12.39
CA ASN A 273 -30.85 8.74 13.43
C ASN A 273 -31.21 10.22 13.38
N ILE A 274 -31.67 10.72 12.23
CA ILE A 274 -32.21 12.08 12.11
C ILE A 274 -33.72 12.10 11.85
N GLY A 275 -34.42 10.97 12.03
CA GLY A 275 -35.85 10.84 11.85
C GLY A 275 -36.29 10.96 10.40
N LYS A 276 -35.45 10.58 9.43
CA LYS A 276 -35.65 10.70 7.97
C LYS A 276 -35.43 9.37 7.25
N THR A 277 -35.90 9.30 6.01
CA THR A 277 -35.61 8.21 5.09
C THR A 277 -34.38 8.53 4.24
N PRO A 278 -33.69 7.53 3.64
CA PRO A 278 -32.56 7.77 2.75
C PRO A 278 -32.90 8.70 1.58
N ASP A 279 -34.10 8.58 1.01
CA ASP A 279 -34.54 9.42 -0.12
C ASP A 279 -34.78 10.88 0.30
N GLU A 280 -35.32 11.12 1.51
CA GLU A 280 -35.45 12.49 2.03
C GLU A 280 -34.10 13.14 2.23
N ILE A 281 -33.13 12.42 2.79
CA ILE A 281 -31.76 12.92 3.00
C ILE A 281 -31.11 13.23 1.65
N LYS A 282 -31.21 12.32 0.69
CA LYS A 282 -30.63 12.52 -0.65
C LYS A 282 -31.19 13.73 -1.40
N ALA A 283 -32.44 14.09 -1.13
CA ALA A 283 -33.17 15.18 -1.81
C ALA A 283 -32.94 16.58 -1.21
N ASP A 284 -32.33 16.69 -0.01
CA ASP A 284 -32.26 17.94 0.74
C ASP A 284 -30.84 18.16 1.31
N ALA A 285 -30.15 19.21 0.84
CA ALA A 285 -28.78 19.53 1.25
C ALA A 285 -28.64 19.83 2.75
N THR A 286 -29.65 20.44 3.37
CA THR A 286 -29.67 20.66 4.83
C THR A 286 -29.73 19.32 5.57
N LEU A 287 -30.57 18.40 5.11
CA LEU A 287 -30.66 17.07 5.72
C LEU A 287 -29.37 16.26 5.51
N GLN A 288 -28.70 16.42 4.36
CA GLN A 288 -27.38 15.80 4.11
C GLN A 288 -26.35 16.31 5.12
N THR A 289 -26.27 17.62 5.33
CA THR A 289 -25.34 18.22 6.28
C THR A 289 -25.65 17.79 7.72
N VAL A 290 -26.94 17.86 8.12
CA VAL A 290 -27.36 17.40 9.46
C VAL A 290 -27.03 15.91 9.65
N PHE A 291 -27.28 15.08 8.65
CA PHE A 291 -26.95 13.66 8.70
C PHE A 291 -25.42 13.45 8.84
N GLY A 292 -24.63 14.18 8.05
CA GLY A 292 -23.18 14.20 8.17
C GLY A 292 -22.73 14.56 9.58
N MET A 293 -23.20 15.68 10.12
CA MET A 293 -22.86 16.15 11.46
C MET A 293 -23.25 15.15 12.56
N VAL A 294 -24.45 14.58 12.49
CA VAL A 294 -24.93 13.60 13.49
C VAL A 294 -24.10 12.32 13.44
N MET A 295 -23.83 11.81 12.24
CA MET A 295 -23.04 10.58 12.07
C MET A 295 -21.59 10.77 12.49
N TRP A 296 -21.04 11.98 12.34
CA TRP A 296 -19.67 12.32 12.75
C TRP A 296 -19.56 12.78 14.22
N GLY A 297 -20.67 12.87 14.94
CA GLY A 297 -20.70 13.21 16.36
C GLY A 297 -20.73 14.72 16.67
N PHE A 298 -21.09 15.56 15.71
CA PHE A 298 -21.20 17.01 15.84
C PHE A 298 -22.62 17.50 16.10
N GLY A 299 -23.51 16.66 16.65
CA GLY A 299 -24.82 17.06 17.06
C GLY A 299 -25.80 15.89 17.16
N GLU A 300 -27.05 16.20 17.54
CA GLU A 300 -28.13 15.24 17.67
C GLU A 300 -29.46 15.82 17.20
N VAL A 301 -30.36 14.95 16.78
CA VAL A 301 -31.73 15.36 16.39
C VAL A 301 -32.74 14.80 17.38
N ALA A 302 -33.58 15.66 17.93
CA ALA A 302 -34.71 15.26 18.79
C ALA A 302 -35.97 16.06 18.40
N ASP A 303 -37.09 15.41 18.26
CA ASP A 303 -38.40 16.02 17.94
C ASP A 303 -38.37 16.98 16.73
N GLY A 304 -37.56 16.67 15.73
CA GLY A 304 -37.41 17.48 14.49
C GLY A 304 -36.54 18.73 14.66
N VAL A 305 -35.82 18.83 15.76
CA VAL A 305 -34.83 19.90 16.01
C VAL A 305 -33.43 19.29 16.05
N PHE A 306 -32.54 19.82 15.26
CA PHE A 306 -31.11 19.51 15.30
C PHE A 306 -30.42 20.44 16.28
N THR A 307 -29.65 19.88 17.20
CA THR A 307 -28.78 20.62 18.14
C THR A 307 -27.33 20.31 17.77
N ASP A 308 -26.56 21.29 17.37
CA ASP A 308 -25.15 21.11 17.00
C ASP A 308 -24.24 20.95 18.24
N ALA A 309 -22.96 20.63 18.01
CA ALA A 309 -21.99 20.40 19.09
C ALA A 309 -21.68 21.67 19.90
N LEU A 310 -21.93 22.86 19.37
CA LEU A 310 -21.79 24.13 20.06
C LEU A 310 -23.07 24.55 20.83
N GLY A 311 -24.15 23.77 20.72
CA GLY A 311 -25.42 24.01 21.43
C GLY A 311 -26.40 24.88 20.66
N ASN A 312 -26.16 25.22 19.40
CA ASN A 312 -27.14 25.92 18.55
C ASN A 312 -28.22 24.96 18.09
N THR A 313 -29.45 25.46 17.92
CA THR A 313 -30.59 24.63 17.52
C THR A 313 -31.17 25.08 16.19
N TYR A 314 -31.57 24.12 15.37
CA TYR A 314 -32.11 24.31 14.02
C TYR A 314 -33.36 23.43 13.84
N THR A 315 -34.47 24.03 13.43
CA THR A 315 -35.71 23.29 13.15
C THR A 315 -35.64 22.71 11.75
N LEU A 316 -35.65 21.38 11.63
CA LEU A 316 -35.56 20.71 10.33
C LEU A 316 -36.76 21.04 9.44
N GLY A 317 -36.47 21.40 8.18
CA GLY A 317 -37.47 21.83 7.20
C GLY A 317 -37.80 23.33 7.26
N THR A 318 -37.19 24.10 8.18
CA THR A 318 -37.36 25.56 8.31
C THR A 318 -36.01 26.27 8.26
N ASP A 319 -35.04 25.78 9.07
CA ASP A 319 -33.73 26.40 9.18
C ASP A 319 -32.73 25.69 8.25
N GLU A 320 -31.83 26.47 7.67
CA GLU A 320 -30.75 25.95 6.80
C GLU A 320 -29.57 25.52 7.70
N VAL A 321 -29.03 24.34 7.43
CA VAL A 321 -27.75 23.85 7.96
C VAL A 321 -26.85 23.50 6.77
N ASN A 322 -25.66 24.06 6.74
CA ASN A 322 -24.74 23.95 5.61
C ASN A 322 -23.30 23.68 6.07
N ALA A 323 -22.39 23.48 5.11
CA ALA A 323 -21.01 23.18 5.38
C ALA A 323 -20.26 24.29 6.18
N GLU A 324 -20.71 25.55 6.11
CA GLU A 324 -20.12 26.62 6.93
C GLU A 324 -20.48 26.45 8.42
N ILE A 325 -21.71 26.09 8.73
CA ILE A 325 -22.13 25.76 10.10
C ILE A 325 -21.36 24.54 10.60
N TYR A 326 -21.19 23.53 9.76
CA TYR A 326 -20.41 22.36 10.14
C TYR A 326 -18.94 22.71 10.39
N TRP A 327 -18.28 23.45 9.48
CA TRP A 327 -16.93 23.95 9.70
C TRP A 327 -16.78 24.74 11.00
N ASN A 328 -17.72 25.65 11.29
CA ASN A 328 -17.70 26.42 12.53
C ASN A 328 -17.82 25.52 13.78
N ASN A 329 -18.51 24.40 13.69
CA ASN A 329 -18.57 23.41 14.78
C ASN A 329 -17.22 22.68 14.94
N ILE A 330 -16.57 22.26 13.84
CA ILE A 330 -15.24 21.67 13.87
C ILE A 330 -14.23 22.66 14.48
N LEU A 331 -14.18 23.87 13.94
CA LEU A 331 -13.28 24.92 14.44
C LEU A 331 -13.56 25.28 15.90
N GLY A 332 -14.83 25.36 16.31
CA GLY A 332 -15.22 25.62 17.69
C GLY A 332 -14.87 24.50 18.65
N THR A 333 -14.77 23.27 18.16
CA THR A 333 -14.39 22.09 18.96
C THR A 333 -12.89 22.00 19.17
N TYR A 334 -12.10 22.22 18.10
CA TYR A 334 -10.66 22.00 18.09
C TYR A 334 -9.84 23.28 18.12
N GLY A 335 -10.46 24.45 17.95
CA GLY A 335 -9.73 25.70 17.75
C GLY A 335 -8.86 25.64 16.49
N TYR A 336 -7.67 26.19 16.57
CA TYR A 336 -6.65 26.14 15.48
C TYR A 336 -5.62 25.04 15.73
N ASN A 337 -6.03 23.95 16.34
CA ASN A 337 -5.24 22.74 16.43
C ASN A 337 -5.47 21.91 15.16
N PHE A 338 -4.47 21.76 14.31
CA PHE A 338 -4.54 21.03 13.04
C PHE A 338 -4.03 19.58 13.14
N ASP A 339 -3.60 19.17 14.30
CA ASP A 339 -3.08 17.82 14.55
C ASP A 339 -4.06 16.72 14.09
N GLU A 340 -3.52 15.65 13.53
CA GLU A 340 -4.32 14.56 12.95
C GLU A 340 -5.00 13.67 14.00
N ASP A 341 -4.48 13.64 15.22
CA ASP A 341 -5.03 12.81 16.30
C ASP A 341 -5.92 13.59 17.26
N THR A 342 -5.58 14.83 17.53
CA THR A 342 -6.22 15.67 18.57
C THR A 342 -6.85 16.94 18.05
N GLY A 343 -6.70 17.23 16.76
CA GLY A 343 -7.12 18.48 16.12
C GLY A 343 -8.12 18.30 14.99
N ILE A 344 -8.20 19.33 14.14
CA ILE A 344 -9.15 19.41 13.01
C ILE A 344 -8.94 18.25 12.03
N ASN A 345 -7.69 17.91 11.71
CA ASN A 345 -7.38 16.89 10.72
C ASN A 345 -7.78 15.47 11.14
N ARG A 346 -8.07 15.25 12.41
CA ARG A 346 -8.73 14.02 12.89
C ARG A 346 -10.07 13.76 12.24
N GLU A 347 -10.79 14.81 11.86
CA GLU A 347 -12.13 14.73 11.29
C GLU A 347 -12.14 14.54 9.76
N LYS A 348 -10.98 14.48 9.11
CA LYS A 348 -10.90 14.29 7.66
C LYS A 348 -11.65 13.02 7.20
N ALA A 349 -12.37 13.12 6.11
CA ALA A 349 -13.05 11.98 5.48
C ALA A 349 -12.17 11.31 4.41
N GLY A 350 -11.18 12.03 3.91
CA GLY A 350 -10.16 11.57 2.97
C GLY A 350 -8.76 11.86 3.50
N ASP A 351 -7.76 11.81 2.63
CA ASP A 351 -6.36 11.96 3.01
C ASP A 351 -5.83 13.40 3.01
N ILE A 352 -6.66 14.38 2.58
CA ILE A 352 -6.22 15.77 2.39
C ILE A 352 -6.40 16.56 3.69
N LEU A 353 -5.31 17.03 4.24
CA LEU A 353 -5.29 17.87 5.43
C LEU A 353 -5.87 19.28 5.17
N ILE A 354 -6.38 19.93 6.21
CA ILE A 354 -6.96 21.28 6.08
C ILE A 354 -5.91 22.30 5.62
N GLU A 355 -4.68 22.20 6.09
CA GLU A 355 -3.58 23.09 5.69
C GLU A 355 -3.23 22.91 4.22
N THR A 356 -3.29 21.70 3.70
CA THR A 356 -3.09 21.45 2.26
C THR A 356 -4.15 22.16 1.43
N ARG A 357 -5.40 22.15 1.88
CA ARG A 357 -6.49 22.88 1.19
C ARG A 357 -6.29 24.39 1.23
N VAL A 358 -5.81 24.92 2.37
CA VAL A 358 -5.47 26.34 2.46
C VAL A 358 -4.31 26.68 1.51
N LYS A 359 -3.29 25.84 1.47
CA LYS A 359 -2.15 25.95 0.54
C LYS A 359 -2.62 25.99 -0.92
N ASP A 360 -3.46 25.05 -1.32
CA ASP A 360 -3.95 24.96 -2.69
C ASP A 360 -4.76 26.21 -3.10
N LEU A 361 -5.64 26.68 -2.22
CA LEU A 361 -6.41 27.90 -2.45
C LEU A 361 -5.51 29.15 -2.52
N TYR A 362 -4.56 29.29 -1.61
CA TYR A 362 -3.62 30.40 -1.61
C TYR A 362 -2.77 30.40 -2.89
N LEU A 363 -2.19 29.28 -3.26
CA LEU A 363 -1.34 29.17 -4.43
C LEU A 363 -2.12 29.42 -5.72
N ALA A 364 -3.35 28.94 -5.81
CA ALA A 364 -4.22 29.18 -6.97
C ALA A 364 -4.58 30.66 -7.16
N ASN A 365 -4.63 31.46 -6.09
CA ASN A 365 -5.06 32.85 -6.15
C ASN A 365 -3.89 33.85 -6.05
N GLU A 366 -2.93 33.60 -5.18
CA GLU A 366 -1.83 34.53 -4.86
C GLU A 366 -0.48 34.07 -5.45
N GLY A 367 -0.30 32.75 -5.65
CA GLY A 367 0.92 32.13 -6.15
C GLY A 367 0.89 31.77 -7.63
N ALA A 368 -0.23 31.99 -8.34
CA ALA A 368 -0.39 31.59 -9.72
C ALA A 368 0.58 32.34 -10.65
N VAL A 369 1.27 31.61 -11.52
CA VAL A 369 2.18 32.17 -12.52
C VAL A 369 1.38 32.59 -13.75
N GLU A 370 1.59 33.83 -14.24
CA GLU A 370 0.93 34.31 -15.47
C GLU A 370 1.36 33.43 -16.68
N GLY A 371 0.40 32.84 -17.34
CA GLY A 371 0.63 31.89 -18.46
C GLY A 371 0.88 30.46 -18.00
N GLY A 372 0.86 30.19 -16.71
CA GLY A 372 1.06 28.88 -16.10
C GLY A 372 2.52 28.38 -16.18
N VAL A 373 2.81 27.32 -15.44
CA VAL A 373 4.10 26.61 -15.51
C VAL A 373 3.96 25.48 -16.53
N GLN A 374 4.73 25.55 -17.62
CA GLN A 374 4.64 24.59 -18.73
C GLN A 374 5.71 23.51 -18.70
N THR A 375 6.75 23.66 -17.88
CA THR A 375 7.90 22.75 -17.85
C THR A 375 8.24 22.32 -16.43
N ILE A 376 8.69 21.08 -16.28
CA ILE A 376 9.26 20.52 -15.06
C ILE A 376 10.77 20.60 -15.20
N THR A 377 11.39 21.50 -14.45
CA THR A 377 12.82 21.85 -14.65
C THR A 377 13.77 20.70 -14.35
N GLY A 378 13.37 19.75 -13.53
CA GLY A 378 14.14 18.54 -13.19
C GLY A 378 13.93 17.38 -14.15
N ILE A 379 13.11 17.50 -15.20
CA ILE A 379 12.93 16.44 -16.20
C ILE A 379 13.35 16.97 -17.56
N THR A 380 14.42 16.40 -18.11
CA THR A 380 14.96 16.80 -19.41
C THR A 380 15.26 15.57 -20.26
N SER A 381 15.47 15.77 -21.54
CA SER A 381 15.90 14.72 -22.45
C SER A 381 16.96 15.24 -23.44
N GLY A 382 17.70 14.33 -24.00
CA GLY A 382 18.72 14.64 -24.99
C GLY A 382 19.26 13.39 -25.70
N LYS A 383 20.38 13.56 -26.41
CA LYS A 383 21.10 12.46 -27.06
C LYS A 383 22.55 12.52 -26.66
N GLU A 384 23.15 11.36 -26.45
CA GLU A 384 24.54 11.24 -26.09
C GLU A 384 25.14 9.95 -26.64
N VAL A 385 26.43 9.98 -26.98
CA VAL A 385 27.15 8.78 -27.41
C VAL A 385 27.60 8.02 -26.17
N CYS A 386 27.09 6.81 -26.01
CA CYS A 386 27.41 5.91 -24.90
C CYS A 386 28.84 5.31 -25.06
N GLU A 387 29.31 4.61 -24.01
CA GLU A 387 30.65 3.99 -23.99
C GLU A 387 30.91 3.01 -25.16
N ASP A 388 29.87 2.36 -25.66
CA ASP A 388 29.93 1.47 -26.83
C ASP A 388 30.03 2.20 -28.18
N GLY A 389 30.04 3.54 -28.18
CA GLY A 389 30.14 4.38 -29.38
C GLY A 389 28.78 4.58 -30.09
N VAL A 390 27.67 4.11 -29.51
CA VAL A 390 26.33 4.26 -30.09
C VAL A 390 25.63 5.47 -29.45
N GLU A 391 25.05 6.35 -30.30
CA GLU A 391 24.22 7.47 -29.82
C GLU A 391 22.87 6.96 -29.39
N ARG A 392 22.46 7.32 -28.15
CA ARG A 392 21.15 7.01 -27.60
C ARG A 392 20.45 8.25 -27.07
N GLU A 393 19.14 8.23 -27.10
CA GLU A 393 18.32 9.18 -26.35
C GLU A 393 18.47 8.88 -24.86
N TYR A 394 18.38 9.93 -24.05
CA TYR A 394 18.25 9.79 -22.59
C TYR A 394 17.15 10.68 -22.05
N VAL A 395 16.67 10.30 -20.88
CA VAL A 395 15.86 11.13 -19.99
C VAL A 395 16.64 11.33 -18.69
N GLU A 396 16.68 12.58 -18.21
CA GLU A 396 17.34 12.94 -16.97
C GLU A 396 16.29 13.41 -15.99
N VAL A 397 16.35 12.90 -14.75
CA VAL A 397 15.45 13.26 -13.66
C VAL A 397 16.27 13.72 -12.46
N ILE A 398 16.04 14.97 -12.02
CA ILE A 398 16.69 15.56 -10.85
C ILE A 398 15.71 15.57 -9.70
N ILE A 399 16.14 15.04 -8.55
CA ILE A 399 15.36 14.95 -7.32
C ILE A 399 16.04 15.79 -6.24
N ASP A 400 15.29 16.69 -5.61
CA ASP A 400 15.75 17.57 -4.55
C ASP A 400 15.68 16.90 -3.17
N ALA A 401 16.13 15.66 -3.12
CA ALA A 401 16.33 14.84 -1.93
C ALA A 401 17.26 13.66 -2.28
N VAL A 402 18.02 13.19 -1.30
CA VAL A 402 18.61 11.85 -1.37
C VAL A 402 17.57 10.88 -0.86
N ASP A 403 16.99 10.09 -1.77
CA ASP A 403 15.88 9.18 -1.48
C ASP A 403 16.13 7.82 -2.15
N PRO A 404 16.44 6.75 -1.40
CA PRO A 404 16.71 5.43 -1.94
C PRO A 404 15.47 4.77 -2.61
N VAL A 405 14.27 5.30 -2.39
CA VAL A 405 13.04 4.78 -3.00
C VAL A 405 12.74 5.45 -4.33
N ALA A 406 13.35 6.60 -4.61
CA ALA A 406 13.04 7.41 -5.79
C ALA A 406 13.18 6.64 -7.12
N ILE A 407 14.22 5.81 -7.26
CA ILE A 407 14.47 5.03 -8.48
C ILE A 407 13.30 4.11 -8.86
N TYR A 408 12.58 3.58 -7.87
CA TYR A 408 11.42 2.71 -8.09
C TYR A 408 10.21 3.51 -8.58
N GLN A 409 10.06 4.74 -8.09
CA GLN A 409 8.93 5.61 -8.45
C GLN A 409 9.10 6.24 -9.83
N ILE A 410 10.34 6.56 -10.22
CA ILE A 410 10.62 7.09 -11.57
C ILE A 410 10.66 6.00 -12.64
N GLY A 411 10.67 4.71 -12.28
CA GLY A 411 10.63 3.57 -13.19
C GLY A 411 9.25 3.32 -13.82
N ILE A 412 8.54 4.35 -14.23
CA ILE A 412 7.17 4.32 -14.75
C ILE A 412 6.99 3.39 -15.96
N ALA A 413 5.76 2.92 -16.19
CA ALA A 413 5.38 2.33 -17.47
C ALA A 413 5.43 3.38 -18.58
N VAL A 414 5.83 2.98 -19.80
CA VAL A 414 5.97 3.91 -20.94
C VAL A 414 4.88 3.64 -21.96
N ALA A 415 3.85 4.46 -21.91
CA ALA A 415 2.71 4.43 -22.83
C ALA A 415 2.92 5.35 -24.03
N PRO A 416 2.39 5.00 -25.21
CA PRO A 416 2.63 5.72 -26.44
C PRO A 416 1.92 7.09 -26.50
N PHE A 417 2.69 8.13 -26.66
CA PHE A 417 2.20 9.50 -26.85
C PHE A 417 1.19 9.59 -27.99
N HIS A 418 1.54 9.09 -29.17
CA HIS A 418 0.70 9.21 -30.37
C HIS A 418 -0.68 8.57 -30.17
N TYR A 419 -0.77 7.43 -29.49
CA TYR A 419 -2.02 6.71 -29.26
C TYR A 419 -2.96 7.45 -28.31
N TYR A 420 -2.43 7.95 -27.19
CA TYR A 420 -3.26 8.62 -26.18
C TYR A 420 -3.67 10.03 -26.57
N THR A 421 -2.97 10.66 -27.55
CA THR A 421 -3.31 12.00 -28.08
C THR A 421 -4.07 11.95 -29.39
N GLU A 422 -4.17 10.80 -30.05
CA GLU A 422 -4.87 10.63 -31.32
C GLU A 422 -6.34 11.09 -31.23
N GLY A 423 -6.71 12.01 -32.11
CA GLY A 423 -8.07 12.54 -32.20
C GLY A 423 -8.41 13.64 -31.21
N PHE A 424 -7.50 14.06 -30.33
CA PHE A 424 -7.69 15.22 -29.49
C PHE A 424 -7.69 16.51 -30.35
N ALA A 425 -8.71 17.36 -30.19
CA ALA A 425 -8.86 18.55 -31.00
C ALA A 425 -8.11 19.78 -30.48
N GLY A 426 -7.58 19.73 -29.24
CA GLY A 426 -6.85 20.84 -28.64
C GLY A 426 -5.41 20.91 -29.10
N GLU A 427 -4.74 22.02 -28.83
CA GLU A 427 -3.32 22.22 -29.10
C GLU A 427 -2.48 21.66 -27.96
N LEU A 428 -1.61 20.70 -28.26
CA LEU A 428 -0.70 20.09 -27.31
C LEU A 428 0.57 20.93 -27.19
N ASN A 429 1.13 21.03 -25.96
CA ASN A 429 2.43 21.64 -25.76
C ASN A 429 3.57 20.72 -26.28
N GLU A 430 4.83 21.16 -26.15
CA GLU A 430 6.02 20.41 -26.63
C GLU A 430 6.15 19.02 -25.97
N ASN A 431 5.62 18.86 -24.73
CA ASN A 431 5.63 17.61 -23.96
C ASN A 431 4.42 16.71 -24.26
N GLY A 432 3.53 17.13 -25.17
CA GLY A 432 2.42 16.34 -25.63
C GLY A 432 1.19 16.36 -24.74
N VAL A 433 1.07 17.30 -23.83
CA VAL A 433 -0.08 17.47 -22.93
C VAL A 433 -0.72 18.85 -23.09
N VAL A 434 -1.90 19.01 -22.53
CA VAL A 434 -2.53 20.32 -22.28
C VAL A 434 -2.57 20.50 -20.78
N THR A 435 -1.62 21.24 -20.26
CA THR A 435 -1.39 21.40 -18.82
C THR A 435 -2.66 21.85 -18.09
N GLY A 436 -3.07 21.09 -17.07
CA GLY A 436 -4.23 21.37 -16.23
C GLY A 436 -5.58 21.17 -16.91
N SER A 437 -5.63 20.49 -18.07
CA SER A 437 -6.87 20.31 -18.83
C SER A 437 -7.62 19.05 -18.45
N ALA A 438 -8.75 19.20 -17.76
CA ALA A 438 -9.66 18.09 -17.50
C ALA A 438 -10.22 17.48 -18.78
N GLU A 439 -10.41 18.27 -19.86
CA GLU A 439 -10.87 17.79 -21.17
C GLU A 439 -9.83 16.85 -21.79
N PHE A 440 -8.54 17.20 -21.71
CA PHE A 440 -7.46 16.34 -22.17
C PHE A 440 -7.41 15.01 -21.38
N MET A 441 -7.52 15.06 -20.05
CA MET A 441 -7.57 13.84 -19.23
C MET A 441 -8.80 12.97 -19.56
N GLN A 442 -9.97 13.57 -19.80
CA GLN A 442 -11.15 12.84 -20.24
C GLN A 442 -10.96 12.23 -21.64
N HIS A 443 -10.26 12.91 -22.55
CA HIS A 443 -9.91 12.33 -23.85
C HIS A 443 -9.02 11.10 -23.68
N MET A 444 -7.98 11.16 -22.87
CA MET A 444 -7.11 10.01 -22.60
C MET A 444 -7.89 8.83 -22.01
N LYS A 445 -8.85 9.08 -21.13
CA LYS A 445 -9.73 8.05 -20.53
C LYS A 445 -10.61 7.33 -21.56
N THR A 446 -10.80 7.87 -22.77
CA THR A 446 -11.51 7.16 -23.86
C THR A 446 -10.72 5.93 -24.36
N LYS A 447 -9.45 5.80 -23.97
CA LYS A 447 -8.57 4.66 -24.29
C LYS A 447 -8.44 3.66 -23.11
N ASN A 448 -9.18 3.85 -22.00
CA ASN A 448 -9.04 3.02 -20.80
C ASN A 448 -9.31 1.53 -21.05
N ASP A 449 -10.25 1.20 -21.94
CA ASP A 449 -10.65 -0.17 -22.26
C ASP A 449 -9.78 -0.84 -23.34
N LYS A 450 -8.76 -0.16 -23.86
CA LYS A 450 -7.92 -0.62 -24.97
C LYS A 450 -6.46 -0.20 -24.77
N PRO A 451 -5.75 -0.83 -23.84
CA PRO A 451 -4.34 -0.47 -23.60
C PRO A 451 -3.48 -0.82 -24.82
N MET A 452 -2.52 0.04 -25.12
CA MET A 452 -1.51 -0.18 -26.16
C MET A 452 -0.13 0.21 -25.63
N GLY A 453 0.87 -0.58 -25.96
CA GLY A 453 2.23 -0.39 -25.48
C GLY A 453 3.24 -1.27 -26.24
N ALA A 454 4.43 -1.45 -25.67
CA ALA A 454 5.53 -2.23 -26.24
C ALA A 454 5.74 -3.58 -25.50
N GLY A 455 4.75 -4.05 -24.74
CA GLY A 455 4.82 -5.28 -23.96
C GLY A 455 4.75 -6.56 -24.79
N PRO A 456 4.85 -7.73 -24.14
CA PRO A 456 4.89 -9.02 -24.82
C PRO A 456 3.59 -9.39 -25.54
N TYR A 457 2.47 -8.82 -25.15
CA TYR A 457 1.17 -9.11 -25.75
C TYR A 457 0.43 -7.85 -26.18
N VAL A 458 -0.37 -7.98 -27.23
CA VAL A 458 -1.25 -6.95 -27.76
C VAL A 458 -2.69 -7.23 -27.28
N PHE A 459 -3.33 -6.25 -26.69
CA PHE A 459 -4.73 -6.35 -26.29
C PHE A 459 -5.65 -6.45 -27.50
N GLU A 460 -6.57 -7.43 -27.52
CA GLU A 460 -7.56 -7.58 -28.58
C GLU A 460 -8.97 -7.19 -28.13
N SER A 461 -9.40 -7.69 -26.99
CA SER A 461 -10.77 -7.47 -26.51
C SER A 461 -10.99 -7.84 -25.06
N TYR A 462 -11.96 -7.17 -24.43
CA TYR A 462 -12.58 -7.62 -23.18
C TYR A 462 -14.07 -7.84 -23.45
N LYS A 463 -14.51 -9.09 -23.41
CA LYS A 463 -15.91 -9.50 -23.69
C LYS A 463 -16.24 -10.75 -22.88
N ASP A 464 -17.48 -10.82 -22.42
CA ASP A 464 -18.02 -12.00 -21.73
C ASP A 464 -17.12 -12.44 -20.55
N ASN A 465 -16.60 -11.46 -19.78
CA ASN A 465 -15.69 -11.66 -18.66
C ASN A 465 -14.35 -12.31 -19.03
N VAL A 466 -13.92 -12.14 -20.30
CA VAL A 466 -12.63 -12.64 -20.81
C VAL A 466 -11.88 -11.50 -21.49
N VAL A 467 -10.66 -11.25 -21.03
CA VAL A 467 -9.68 -10.45 -21.76
C VAL A 467 -8.90 -11.37 -22.68
N THR A 468 -8.76 -10.99 -23.94
CA THR A 468 -7.98 -11.73 -24.94
C THR A 468 -6.84 -10.86 -25.45
N PHE A 469 -5.67 -11.48 -25.57
CA PHE A 469 -4.48 -10.89 -26.14
C PHE A 469 -3.90 -11.78 -27.23
N THR A 470 -3.18 -11.17 -28.18
CA THR A 470 -2.34 -11.86 -29.14
C THR A 470 -0.87 -11.53 -28.90
N ALA A 471 0.03 -12.44 -29.27
CA ALA A 471 1.47 -12.25 -29.10
C ALA A 471 1.97 -11.03 -29.88
N ASN A 472 2.83 -10.23 -29.27
CA ASN A 472 3.54 -9.13 -29.93
C ASN A 472 4.84 -9.66 -30.52
N ASP A 473 4.87 -9.88 -31.82
CA ASP A 473 6.06 -10.39 -32.52
C ASP A 473 7.20 -9.35 -32.60
N SER A 474 6.94 -8.10 -32.26
CA SER A 474 7.95 -7.04 -32.15
C SER A 474 8.51 -6.88 -30.74
N PHE A 475 8.12 -7.73 -29.78
CA PHE A 475 8.61 -7.63 -28.42
C PHE A 475 10.14 -7.74 -28.34
N MET A 476 10.77 -6.87 -27.57
CA MET A 476 12.23 -6.69 -27.57
C MET A 476 13.04 -7.91 -27.09
N LEU A 477 12.45 -8.80 -26.31
CA LEU A 477 13.10 -10.03 -25.82
C LEU A 477 12.70 -11.28 -26.63
N GLY A 478 12.20 -11.08 -27.85
CA GLY A 478 11.77 -12.14 -28.74
C GLY A 478 10.26 -12.35 -28.70
N SER A 479 9.76 -12.98 -29.75
CA SER A 479 8.35 -13.25 -29.92
C SER A 479 7.83 -14.19 -28.82
N PRO A 480 6.73 -13.87 -28.12
CA PRO A 480 6.15 -14.77 -27.12
C PRO A 480 5.87 -16.16 -27.70
N LYS A 481 6.11 -17.21 -26.92
CA LYS A 481 5.96 -18.59 -27.37
C LYS A 481 4.49 -18.97 -27.62
N ILE A 482 3.55 -18.43 -26.86
CA ILE A 482 2.12 -18.71 -26.96
C ILE A 482 1.44 -17.61 -27.76
N GLN A 483 0.65 -17.99 -28.80
CA GLN A 483 -0.06 -17.05 -29.67
C GLN A 483 -1.13 -16.26 -28.95
N THR A 484 -1.91 -16.92 -28.10
CA THR A 484 -3.08 -16.31 -27.46
C THR A 484 -3.01 -16.45 -25.95
N LEU A 485 -3.08 -15.32 -25.25
CA LEU A 485 -3.21 -15.24 -23.79
C LEU A 485 -4.64 -14.78 -23.47
N ARG A 486 -5.21 -15.34 -22.40
CA ARG A 486 -6.52 -14.91 -21.87
C ARG A 486 -6.49 -14.76 -20.38
N TYR A 487 -7.21 -13.75 -19.89
CA TYR A 487 -7.60 -13.63 -18.49
C TYR A 487 -9.10 -13.91 -18.41
N GLN A 488 -9.48 -14.91 -17.65
CA GLN A 488 -10.86 -15.31 -17.42
C GLN A 488 -11.29 -14.88 -16.03
N GLU A 489 -12.30 -14.03 -15.93
CA GLU A 489 -12.92 -13.74 -14.64
C GLU A 489 -13.55 -14.99 -14.05
N ILE A 490 -13.26 -15.24 -12.78
CA ILE A 490 -13.86 -16.29 -11.97
C ILE A 490 -14.34 -15.72 -10.64
N THR A 491 -15.31 -16.38 -10.03
CA THR A 491 -15.75 -16.01 -8.69
C THR A 491 -14.67 -16.38 -7.67
N LEU A 492 -14.37 -15.48 -6.75
CA LEU A 492 -13.44 -15.73 -5.65
C LEU A 492 -13.86 -16.98 -4.87
N GLY A 493 -12.89 -17.88 -4.63
CA GLY A 493 -13.11 -19.17 -3.97
C GLY A 493 -13.49 -20.31 -4.94
N SER A 494 -13.66 -20.04 -6.26
CA SER A 494 -13.93 -21.07 -7.27
C SER A 494 -12.69 -21.49 -8.07
N GLU A 495 -11.50 -21.05 -7.69
CA GLU A 495 -10.23 -21.24 -8.42
C GLU A 495 -9.94 -22.71 -8.67
N MET A 496 -10.08 -23.55 -7.63
CA MET A 496 -9.80 -24.98 -7.73
C MET A 496 -10.79 -25.71 -8.65
N ASP A 497 -12.07 -25.32 -8.66
CA ASP A 497 -13.08 -25.89 -9.57
C ASP A 497 -12.85 -25.44 -11.01
N ALA A 498 -12.44 -24.19 -11.23
CA ALA A 498 -12.07 -23.65 -12.54
C ALA A 498 -10.84 -24.35 -13.13
N LEU A 499 -9.82 -24.61 -12.30
CA LEU A 499 -8.63 -25.41 -12.67
C LEU A 499 -8.98 -26.87 -12.96
N LYS A 500 -9.84 -27.47 -12.12
CA LYS A 500 -10.31 -28.85 -12.29
C LYS A 500 -11.04 -29.04 -13.61
N THR A 501 -11.92 -28.13 -13.95
CA THR A 501 -12.72 -28.18 -15.19
C THR A 501 -11.90 -27.77 -16.43
N GLY A 502 -10.76 -27.11 -16.25
CA GLY A 502 -9.95 -26.56 -17.35
C GLY A 502 -10.52 -25.24 -17.89
N THR A 503 -11.41 -24.59 -17.15
CA THR A 503 -11.88 -23.23 -17.46
C THR A 503 -10.72 -22.24 -17.40
N VAL A 504 -9.80 -22.43 -16.44
CA VAL A 504 -8.51 -21.75 -16.36
C VAL A 504 -7.38 -22.77 -16.26
N HIS A 505 -6.19 -22.37 -16.67
CA HIS A 505 -4.99 -23.21 -16.66
C HIS A 505 -4.02 -22.86 -15.53
N TYR A 506 -4.16 -21.67 -14.98
CA TYR A 506 -3.32 -21.11 -13.91
C TYR A 506 -4.17 -20.20 -13.02
N SER A 507 -3.96 -20.27 -11.72
CA SER A 507 -4.67 -19.47 -10.71
C SER A 507 -3.87 -19.40 -9.41
N ASP A 508 -4.25 -18.48 -8.51
CA ASP A 508 -3.61 -18.19 -7.24
C ASP A 508 -4.56 -18.34 -6.04
N PRO A 509 -5.11 -19.53 -5.80
CA PRO A 509 -6.00 -19.77 -4.67
C PRO A 509 -5.30 -19.48 -3.35
N SER A 510 -6.08 -19.14 -2.33
CA SER A 510 -5.54 -19.00 -0.97
C SER A 510 -4.82 -20.28 -0.54
N ALA A 511 -3.55 -20.16 -0.14
CA ALA A 511 -2.73 -21.30 0.23
C ALA A 511 -3.31 -22.06 1.43
N SER A 512 -3.54 -23.37 1.28
CA SER A 512 -3.98 -24.24 2.36
C SER A 512 -3.41 -25.66 2.23
N THR A 513 -3.21 -26.31 3.36
CA THR A 513 -2.79 -27.72 3.42
C THR A 513 -3.82 -28.64 2.75
N GLU A 514 -5.10 -28.28 2.79
CA GLU A 514 -6.16 -29.03 2.12
C GLU A 514 -6.00 -29.03 0.60
N ILE A 515 -5.69 -27.87 0.01
CA ILE A 515 -5.42 -27.75 -1.42
C ILE A 515 -4.18 -28.58 -1.81
N ILE A 516 -3.10 -28.49 -1.03
CA ILE A 516 -1.89 -29.28 -1.27
C ILE A 516 -2.19 -30.77 -1.24
N ASN A 517 -2.89 -31.23 -0.21
CA ASN A 517 -3.28 -32.63 -0.08
C ASN A 517 -4.16 -33.08 -1.26
N THR A 518 -5.07 -32.22 -1.71
CA THR A 518 -5.94 -32.49 -2.86
C THR A 518 -5.13 -32.62 -4.17
N ILE A 519 -4.18 -31.73 -4.40
CA ILE A 519 -3.32 -31.74 -5.60
C ILE A 519 -2.34 -32.92 -5.58
N THR A 520 -1.79 -33.25 -4.41
CA THR A 520 -0.79 -34.32 -4.24
C THR A 520 -1.41 -35.70 -4.12
N ALA A 521 -2.72 -35.81 -3.95
CA ALA A 521 -3.42 -37.09 -4.02
C ALA A 521 -3.17 -37.72 -5.39
N ALA A 522 -2.67 -38.97 -5.39
CA ALA A 522 -2.20 -39.63 -6.60
C ALA A 522 -3.30 -39.96 -7.61
N GLU A 523 -4.59 -39.82 -7.25
CA GLU A 523 -5.76 -40.22 -8.03
C GLU A 523 -6.81 -39.11 -8.04
N GLY A 524 -7.55 -38.99 -9.14
CA GLY A 524 -8.68 -38.08 -9.27
C GLY A 524 -8.44 -36.88 -10.21
N ASP A 525 -9.44 -36.01 -10.30
CA ASP A 525 -9.49 -34.89 -11.26
C ASP A 525 -8.46 -33.82 -11.04
N TYR A 526 -7.88 -33.76 -9.82
CA TYR A 526 -6.85 -32.79 -9.44
C TYR A 526 -5.42 -33.32 -9.68
N ALA A 527 -5.22 -34.59 -10.02
CA ALA A 527 -3.89 -35.18 -10.24
C ALA A 527 -3.09 -34.50 -11.37
N LYS A 528 -3.79 -33.85 -12.30
CA LYS A 528 -3.21 -33.04 -13.39
C LYS A 528 -2.67 -31.69 -12.94
N LEU A 529 -2.96 -31.25 -11.71
CA LEU A 529 -2.52 -29.95 -11.19
C LEU A 529 -1.11 -30.07 -10.57
N GLY A 530 -0.38 -28.99 -10.63
CA GLY A 530 0.83 -28.72 -9.90
C GLY A 530 0.70 -27.42 -9.14
N TYR A 531 1.59 -27.18 -8.18
CA TYR A 531 1.62 -25.91 -7.46
C TYR A 531 3.04 -25.41 -7.26
N ILE A 532 3.17 -24.09 -7.09
CA ILE A 532 4.40 -23.38 -6.75
C ILE A 532 4.07 -22.51 -5.55
N LEU A 533 4.92 -22.57 -4.52
CA LEU A 533 4.82 -21.71 -3.35
C LEU A 533 5.84 -20.59 -3.48
N VAL A 534 5.41 -19.36 -3.18
CA VAL A 534 6.22 -18.14 -3.21
C VAL A 534 6.10 -17.46 -1.86
N ASP A 535 7.20 -17.04 -1.25
CA ASP A 535 7.13 -16.29 -0.01
C ASP A 535 6.29 -15.03 -0.17
N ASN A 536 5.45 -14.73 0.82
CA ASN A 536 4.69 -13.49 0.86
C ASN A 536 5.61 -12.32 1.25
N ASP A 537 5.28 -11.12 0.86
CA ASP A 537 6.03 -9.91 1.20
C ASP A 537 5.71 -9.32 2.58
N GLY A 538 4.85 -9.99 3.36
CA GLY A 538 4.47 -9.61 4.71
C GLY A 538 4.91 -10.63 5.76
N TYR A 539 4.78 -10.25 7.02
CA TYR A 539 5.03 -11.16 8.15
C TYR A 539 4.03 -10.94 9.29
N GLY A 540 3.68 -12.03 9.99
CA GLY A 540 2.89 -12.00 11.21
C GLY A 540 3.72 -11.54 12.40
N TYR A 541 3.10 -10.79 13.31
CA TYR A 541 3.74 -10.36 14.55
C TYR A 541 2.75 -10.36 15.71
N ILE A 542 3.31 -10.36 16.92
CA ILE A 542 2.61 -10.10 18.16
C ILE A 542 3.09 -8.75 18.68
N GLY A 543 2.18 -7.80 18.81
CA GLY A 543 2.45 -6.48 19.36
C GLY A 543 2.26 -6.44 20.86
N ILE A 544 3.09 -5.67 21.56
CA ILE A 544 3.08 -5.47 23.01
C ILE A 544 3.07 -3.97 23.29
N ASN A 545 2.01 -3.46 23.89
CA ASN A 545 1.87 -2.03 24.16
C ASN A 545 2.65 -1.64 25.41
N ALA A 546 3.76 -0.95 25.21
CA ALA A 546 4.66 -0.53 26.28
C ALA A 546 4.01 0.44 27.27
N ARG A 547 2.91 1.11 26.90
CA ARG A 547 2.17 1.96 27.83
C ARG A 547 1.66 1.19 29.03
N TYR A 548 1.24 -0.08 28.85
CA TYR A 548 0.80 -0.97 29.93
C TYR A 548 1.95 -1.73 30.60
N PHE A 549 3.05 -1.94 29.87
CA PHE A 549 4.22 -2.72 30.30
C PHE A 549 5.50 -1.88 30.19
N LYS A 550 5.65 -0.88 31.08
CA LYS A 550 6.76 0.09 30.97
C LYS A 550 8.15 -0.52 31.23
N GLU A 551 8.24 -1.57 32.07
CA GLU A 551 9.50 -2.26 32.33
C GLU A 551 9.90 -3.10 31.13
N LEU A 552 11.13 -2.90 30.66
CA LEU A 552 11.71 -3.65 29.55
C LEU A 552 11.72 -5.16 29.87
N GLU A 553 12.11 -5.52 31.07
CA GLU A 553 12.21 -6.92 31.51
C GLU A 553 10.84 -7.63 31.51
N LEU A 554 9.76 -6.93 31.80
CA LEU A 554 8.42 -7.50 31.73
C LEU A 554 8.02 -7.82 30.30
N ARG A 555 8.30 -6.91 29.34
CA ARG A 555 8.05 -7.17 27.92
C ARG A 555 8.91 -8.30 27.39
N GLN A 556 10.19 -8.34 27.76
CA GLN A 556 11.10 -9.44 27.41
C GLN A 556 10.62 -10.78 27.97
N ALA A 557 10.15 -10.80 29.22
CA ALA A 557 9.56 -11.98 29.85
C ALA A 557 8.32 -12.48 29.10
N ILE A 558 7.48 -11.56 28.62
CA ILE A 558 6.30 -11.88 27.79
C ILE A 558 6.75 -12.52 26.46
N VAL A 559 7.75 -11.95 25.79
CA VAL A 559 8.30 -12.50 24.54
C VAL A 559 8.90 -13.89 24.77
N MET A 560 9.66 -14.09 25.85
CA MET A 560 10.25 -15.39 26.19
C MET A 560 9.22 -16.49 26.47
N ALA A 561 7.99 -16.13 26.82
CA ALA A 561 6.89 -17.10 27.00
C ALA A 561 6.26 -17.55 25.66
N MET A 562 6.55 -16.88 24.57
CA MET A 562 5.93 -17.12 23.26
C MET A 562 6.85 -17.94 22.35
N ASN A 563 6.28 -18.97 21.71
CA ASN A 563 6.99 -19.81 20.74
C ASN A 563 6.40 -19.63 19.33
N PRO A 564 7.04 -18.81 18.47
CA PRO A 564 6.56 -18.62 17.09
C PRO A 564 6.48 -19.89 16.26
N GLN A 565 7.29 -20.93 16.58
CA GLN A 565 7.29 -22.20 15.86
C GLN A 565 5.89 -22.87 15.88
N LEU A 566 5.08 -22.63 16.91
CA LEU A 566 3.74 -23.19 17.03
C LEU A 566 2.79 -22.71 15.92
N SER A 567 2.99 -21.52 15.36
CA SER A 567 2.20 -21.08 14.21
C SER A 567 2.50 -21.90 12.95
N ILE A 568 3.70 -22.46 12.87
CA ILE A 568 4.08 -23.35 11.77
C ILE A 568 3.56 -24.75 12.04
N ASP A 569 3.87 -25.31 13.21
CA ASP A 569 3.59 -26.72 13.54
C ASP A 569 2.09 -27.01 13.59
N ASP A 570 1.29 -26.07 14.09
CA ASP A 570 -0.13 -26.29 14.37
C ASP A 570 -1.09 -25.62 13.35
N TYR A 571 -0.60 -24.67 12.55
CA TYR A 571 -1.49 -23.89 11.67
C TYR A 571 -1.06 -23.94 10.19
N TYR A 572 0.17 -23.52 9.87
CA TYR A 572 0.58 -23.32 8.48
C TYR A 572 1.30 -24.53 7.86
N GLY A 573 2.01 -25.36 8.65
CA GLY A 573 2.88 -26.39 8.08
C GLY A 573 3.93 -25.79 7.12
N GLU A 574 4.06 -26.38 5.93
CA GLU A 574 4.97 -25.90 4.88
C GLU A 574 4.60 -24.57 4.23
N LEU A 575 3.41 -24.03 4.56
CA LEU A 575 2.90 -22.77 4.00
C LEU A 575 3.44 -21.53 4.70
N ALA A 576 4.27 -21.68 5.71
CA ALA A 576 4.97 -20.58 6.35
C ALA A 576 6.31 -21.03 6.93
N SER A 577 7.11 -20.08 7.32
CA SER A 577 8.36 -20.30 8.07
C SER A 577 8.48 -19.25 9.17
N VAL A 578 9.15 -19.60 10.28
CA VAL A 578 9.36 -18.67 11.39
C VAL A 578 10.15 -17.45 10.91
N ASN A 579 9.68 -16.26 11.30
CA ASN A 579 10.39 -15.01 11.12
C ASN A 579 10.98 -14.56 12.47
N THR A 580 12.24 -14.14 12.51
CA THR A 580 12.97 -13.82 13.74
C THR A 580 13.38 -12.35 13.83
N ARG A 581 13.10 -11.55 12.82
CA ARG A 581 13.36 -10.10 12.80
C ARG A 581 12.12 -9.33 12.34
N ASN A 582 12.02 -8.08 12.75
CA ASN A 582 10.90 -7.19 12.40
C ASN A 582 11.04 -6.62 10.97
N MET A 583 11.25 -7.51 10.03
CA MET A 583 11.41 -7.27 8.60
C MET A 583 11.02 -8.56 7.86
N THR A 584 10.57 -8.46 6.60
CA THR A 584 10.31 -9.65 5.80
C THR A 584 11.60 -10.28 5.31
N LYS A 585 11.66 -11.62 5.22
CA LYS A 585 12.85 -12.36 4.78
C LYS A 585 13.25 -12.11 3.33
N ILE A 586 12.36 -11.55 2.53
CA ILE A 586 12.63 -11.23 1.13
C ILE A 586 13.43 -9.93 0.97
N GLN A 587 13.48 -9.10 2.01
CA GLN A 587 14.24 -7.86 1.97
C GLN A 587 15.75 -8.13 1.95
N TRP A 588 16.45 -7.40 1.10
CA TRP A 588 17.91 -7.53 0.94
C TRP A 588 18.71 -7.24 2.25
N ALA A 589 18.10 -6.46 3.15
CA ALA A 589 18.71 -6.12 4.44
C ALA A 589 18.35 -7.13 5.56
N TYR A 590 17.52 -8.14 5.29
CA TYR A 590 17.23 -9.18 6.27
C TYR A 590 18.53 -9.94 6.59
N PRO A 591 18.90 -10.10 7.89
CA PRO A 591 20.14 -10.78 8.26
C PRO A 591 20.17 -12.25 7.81
N ASP A 592 21.35 -12.75 7.50
CA ASP A 592 21.55 -14.16 7.16
C ASP A 592 21.42 -15.03 8.43
N ASP A 593 20.47 -15.97 8.45
CA ASP A 593 20.21 -16.94 9.53
C ASP A 593 20.18 -16.33 10.95
N PRO A 594 19.37 -15.30 11.21
CA PRO A 594 19.36 -14.63 12.51
C PRO A 594 18.69 -15.50 13.57
N GLN A 595 19.37 -15.66 14.69
CA GLN A 595 18.82 -16.38 15.84
C GLN A 595 17.77 -15.51 16.56
N PRO A 596 16.75 -16.09 17.22
CA PRO A 596 15.78 -15.32 18.01
C PRO A 596 16.53 -14.45 19.05
N ILE A 597 16.09 -13.20 19.21
CA ILE A 597 16.70 -12.27 20.18
C ILE A 597 16.49 -12.78 21.60
N TYR A 598 15.31 -13.31 21.88
CA TYR A 598 15.00 -13.98 23.14
C TYR A 598 14.64 -15.44 22.89
N ALA A 599 15.34 -16.33 23.56
CA ALA A 599 15.03 -17.75 23.49
C ALA A 599 13.71 -18.05 24.21
N TYR A 600 12.91 -18.92 23.64
CA TYR A 600 11.70 -19.43 24.28
C TYR A 600 12.05 -20.21 25.57
N ASP A 601 11.41 -19.84 26.69
CA ASP A 601 11.56 -20.49 28.00
C ASP A 601 10.36 -21.38 28.32
N GLU A 602 10.33 -22.60 27.82
CA GLU A 602 9.28 -23.59 28.06
C GLU A 602 8.99 -23.81 29.57
N THR A 603 9.99 -23.65 30.42
CA THR A 603 9.91 -23.93 31.86
C THR A 603 9.33 -22.78 32.68
N GLY A 604 9.44 -21.54 32.18
CA GLY A 604 9.09 -20.31 32.89
C GLY A 604 10.10 -19.92 33.99
N GLU A 605 11.18 -20.65 34.16
CA GLU A 605 12.16 -20.39 35.23
C GLU A 605 13.01 -19.15 34.94
N GLN A 606 13.45 -18.96 33.70
CA GLN A 606 14.18 -17.76 33.30
C GLN A 606 13.28 -16.52 33.34
N ILE A 607 12.02 -16.66 32.91
CA ILE A 607 10.99 -15.60 32.99
C ILE A 607 10.80 -15.19 34.46
N LYS A 608 10.63 -16.18 35.37
CA LYS A 608 10.43 -15.93 36.78
C LYS A 608 11.65 -15.18 37.38
N GLN A 609 12.88 -15.64 37.08
CA GLN A 609 14.08 -15.01 37.61
C GLN A 609 14.25 -13.59 37.06
N LYS A 610 14.00 -13.37 35.75
CA LYS A 610 14.04 -12.03 35.12
C LYS A 610 13.11 -11.06 35.81
N LEU A 611 11.87 -11.45 36.10
CA LEU A 611 10.88 -10.58 36.76
C LEU A 611 11.30 -10.30 38.23
N ILE A 612 11.85 -11.29 38.94
CA ILE A 612 12.40 -11.07 40.29
C ILE A 612 13.53 -10.04 40.26
N ASP A 613 14.49 -10.18 39.36
CA ASP A 613 15.62 -9.28 39.18
C ASP A 613 15.16 -7.85 38.80
N ALA A 614 14.04 -7.72 38.08
CA ALA A 614 13.36 -6.44 37.76
C ALA A 614 12.54 -5.85 38.93
N GLY A 615 12.53 -6.52 40.09
CA GLY A 615 11.86 -6.04 41.31
C GLY A 615 10.42 -6.47 41.50
N PHE A 616 9.89 -7.36 40.65
CA PHE A 616 8.59 -7.99 40.90
C PHE A 616 8.68 -8.97 42.07
N VAL A 617 7.57 -9.12 42.80
CA VAL A 617 7.54 -9.88 44.07
C VAL A 617 6.96 -11.28 43.85
N TYR A 618 7.75 -12.30 44.01
CA TYR A 618 7.35 -13.69 43.86
C TYR A 618 6.99 -14.34 45.20
N ASP A 619 5.76 -14.87 45.34
CA ASP A 619 5.30 -15.71 46.46
C ASP A 619 5.44 -17.18 46.06
N GLU A 620 6.49 -17.83 46.50
CA GLU A 620 6.79 -19.24 46.17
C GLU A 620 5.69 -20.20 46.65
N ALA A 621 5.08 -19.91 47.83
CA ALA A 621 4.06 -20.78 48.42
C ALA A 621 2.77 -20.81 47.59
N LYS A 622 2.48 -19.74 46.87
CA LYS A 622 1.28 -19.60 46.06
C LYS A 622 1.55 -19.68 44.57
N ASN A 623 2.82 -19.66 44.16
CA ASN A 623 3.24 -19.46 42.78
C ASN A 623 2.60 -18.22 42.19
N ILE A 624 2.79 -17.04 42.79
CA ILE A 624 2.22 -15.76 42.34
C ILE A 624 3.35 -14.75 42.19
N MET A 625 3.45 -14.16 40.99
CA MET A 625 4.26 -12.99 40.70
C MET A 625 3.40 -11.74 40.86
N SER A 626 3.82 -10.80 41.67
CA SER A 626 3.05 -9.57 41.96
C SER A 626 3.79 -8.31 41.55
N TYR A 627 3.04 -7.27 41.19
CA TYR A 627 3.60 -5.94 40.99
C TYR A 627 4.29 -5.42 42.25
N PRO A 628 5.40 -4.68 42.14
CA PRO A 628 5.99 -3.96 43.26
C PRO A 628 5.02 -2.92 43.87
N GLU A 629 5.26 -2.57 45.13
CA GLU A 629 4.45 -1.52 45.78
C GLU A 629 4.61 -0.19 45.07
N GLY A 630 3.45 0.44 44.75
CA GLY A 630 3.41 1.74 44.06
C GLY A 630 3.67 1.67 42.54
N TYR A 631 3.62 0.48 41.96
CA TYR A 631 3.77 0.33 40.51
C TYR A 631 2.68 1.07 39.72
N THR A 632 3.10 1.80 38.70
CA THR A 632 2.22 2.42 37.72
C THR A 632 2.71 2.12 36.32
N ASP A 633 1.81 2.09 35.32
CA ASP A 633 2.18 2.08 33.90
C ASP A 633 2.59 3.49 33.42
N LEU A 634 2.88 3.65 32.11
CA LEU A 634 3.25 4.94 31.53
C LEU A 634 2.08 5.95 31.47
N MET A 635 0.84 5.47 31.57
CA MET A 635 -0.36 6.33 31.60
C MET A 635 -0.70 6.77 33.04
N GLY A 636 0.07 6.32 34.05
CA GLY A 636 -0.14 6.65 35.44
C GLY A 636 -1.19 5.78 36.15
N ALA A 637 -1.71 4.73 35.48
CA ALA A 637 -2.64 3.80 36.13
C ALA A 637 -1.89 2.91 37.13
N ALA A 638 -2.42 2.77 38.34
CA ALA A 638 -1.81 2.00 39.42
C ALA A 638 -2.18 0.50 39.33
N TYR A 639 -1.18 -0.36 39.51
CA TYR A 639 -1.35 -1.81 39.53
C TYR A 639 -0.87 -2.38 40.88
N SER A 640 -1.57 -3.43 41.35
CA SER A 640 -1.20 -4.13 42.59
C SER A 640 -1.65 -5.59 42.53
N GLY A 641 -1.08 -6.43 43.37
CA GLY A 641 -1.38 -7.87 43.41
C GLY A 641 -0.73 -8.63 42.26
N GLN A 642 -1.32 -9.72 41.83
CA GLN A 642 -0.77 -10.60 40.81
C GLN A 642 -0.63 -9.89 39.46
N VAL A 643 0.52 -10.05 38.82
CA VAL A 643 0.73 -9.60 37.43
C VAL A 643 -0.26 -10.32 36.53
N THR A 644 -1.09 -9.53 35.84
CA THR A 644 -2.12 -10.03 34.91
C THR A 644 -1.94 -9.38 33.55
N ILE A 645 -1.93 -10.20 32.51
CA ILE A 645 -1.68 -9.84 31.12
C ILE A 645 -2.91 -10.21 30.31
N LYS A 646 -3.29 -9.34 29.37
CA LYS A 646 -4.36 -9.59 28.42
C LYS A 646 -3.77 -9.75 27.02
N MET A 647 -4.09 -10.86 26.38
CA MET A 647 -3.68 -11.19 25.01
C MET A 647 -4.92 -11.22 24.12
N THR A 648 -5.01 -10.36 23.13
CA THR A 648 -6.20 -10.14 22.30
C THR A 648 -6.01 -10.69 20.89
N LEU A 649 -6.94 -11.53 20.46
CA LEU A 649 -7.01 -12.04 19.09
C LEU A 649 -8.23 -11.45 18.36
N PRO A 650 -8.17 -11.28 17.01
CA PRO A 650 -9.33 -10.85 16.23
C PRO A 650 -10.40 -11.94 16.06
N SER A 651 -10.05 -13.22 16.33
CA SER A 651 -10.93 -14.39 16.22
C SER A 651 -10.60 -15.42 17.31
N ASP A 652 -11.35 -16.52 17.35
CA ASP A 652 -11.06 -17.63 18.27
C ASP A 652 -9.64 -18.16 18.07
N ALA A 653 -8.96 -18.55 19.16
CA ALA A 653 -7.57 -19.02 19.13
C ALA A 653 -7.33 -20.19 18.17
N LYS A 654 -8.31 -21.09 18.02
CA LYS A 654 -8.23 -22.22 17.09
C LYS A 654 -8.23 -21.81 15.60
N ASP A 655 -8.76 -20.62 15.30
CA ASP A 655 -8.95 -20.10 13.95
C ASP A 655 -7.94 -18.99 13.59
N HIS A 656 -6.92 -18.81 14.43
CA HIS A 656 -5.91 -17.77 14.24
C HIS A 656 -4.47 -18.33 14.38
N PRO A 657 -3.53 -17.98 13.50
CA PRO A 657 -2.16 -18.54 13.53
C PRO A 657 -1.39 -18.23 14.83
N ALA A 658 -1.70 -17.13 15.53
CA ALA A 658 -1.11 -16.82 16.82
C ALA A 658 -1.87 -17.48 18.00
N GLY A 659 -2.96 -18.18 17.76
CA GLY A 659 -3.80 -18.75 18.82
C GLY A 659 -3.06 -19.76 19.67
N THR A 660 -2.37 -20.73 19.07
CA THR A 660 -1.57 -21.71 19.78
C THR A 660 -0.41 -21.07 20.53
N ILE A 661 0.20 -20.01 19.97
CA ILE A 661 1.25 -19.23 20.65
C ILE A 661 0.70 -18.64 21.95
N PHE A 662 -0.49 -18.01 21.91
CA PHE A 662 -1.11 -17.39 23.09
C PHE A 662 -1.51 -18.43 24.16
N VAL A 663 -2.10 -19.55 23.73
CA VAL A 663 -2.45 -20.64 24.65
C VAL A 663 -1.21 -21.20 25.35
N ASN A 664 -0.14 -21.44 24.59
CA ASN A 664 1.13 -21.89 25.16
C ASN A 664 1.76 -20.83 26.09
N ALA A 665 1.77 -19.55 25.67
CA ALA A 665 2.28 -18.47 26.51
C ALA A 665 1.53 -18.33 27.83
N GLN A 666 0.20 -18.52 27.82
CA GLN A 666 -0.62 -18.54 29.04
C GLN A 666 -0.13 -19.62 30.03
N GLU A 667 0.16 -20.82 29.54
CA GLU A 667 0.69 -21.92 30.37
C GLU A 667 2.08 -21.64 30.91
N VAL A 668 2.97 -21.11 30.08
CA VAL A 668 4.36 -20.78 30.46
C VAL A 668 4.37 -19.63 31.48
N LEU A 669 3.62 -18.57 31.25
CA LEU A 669 3.49 -17.45 32.20
C LEU A 669 2.92 -17.90 33.53
N ALA A 670 1.96 -18.83 33.55
CA ALA A 670 1.43 -19.40 34.78
C ALA A 670 2.49 -20.17 35.58
N LYS A 671 3.45 -20.85 34.92
CA LYS A 671 4.63 -21.49 35.62
C LYS A 671 5.48 -20.43 36.32
N ALA A 672 5.61 -19.24 35.75
CA ALA A 672 6.33 -18.12 36.36
C ALA A 672 5.47 -17.29 37.35
N GLY A 673 4.25 -17.71 37.65
CA GLY A 673 3.36 -17.04 38.59
C GLY A 673 2.58 -15.85 38.02
N VAL A 674 2.68 -15.59 36.72
CA VAL A 674 1.97 -14.53 36.00
C VAL A 674 0.66 -15.08 35.46
N LYS A 675 -0.41 -14.31 35.61
CA LYS A 675 -1.72 -14.63 35.03
C LYS A 675 -1.82 -14.02 33.63
N ALA A 676 -2.26 -14.80 32.65
CA ALA A 676 -2.55 -14.31 31.32
C ALA A 676 -3.97 -14.72 30.91
N ASP A 677 -4.75 -13.77 30.38
CA ASP A 677 -6.09 -13.98 29.89
C ASP A 677 -6.11 -13.77 28.36
N ILE A 678 -6.76 -14.67 27.61
CA ILE A 678 -6.94 -14.54 26.17
C ILE A 678 -8.34 -13.98 25.92
N GLU A 679 -8.41 -12.90 25.18
CA GLU A 679 -9.64 -12.20 24.81
C GLU A 679 -9.82 -12.21 23.28
N VAL A 680 -11.06 -12.19 22.81
CA VAL A 680 -11.39 -12.06 21.39
C VAL A 680 -12.02 -10.71 21.16
N ASP A 681 -11.45 -9.93 20.22
CA ASP A 681 -11.97 -8.63 19.81
C ASP A 681 -11.74 -8.42 18.31
N GLN A 682 -12.81 -8.54 17.52
CA GLN A 682 -12.73 -8.37 16.06
C GLN A 682 -12.31 -6.95 15.62
N ASN A 683 -12.42 -5.96 16.52
CA ASN A 683 -12.06 -4.57 16.28
C ASN A 683 -10.69 -4.18 16.85
N VAL A 684 -9.84 -5.15 17.19
CA VAL A 684 -8.57 -4.91 17.88
C VAL A 684 -7.69 -3.87 17.16
N LEU A 685 -7.52 -3.99 15.84
CA LEU A 685 -6.68 -3.08 15.06
C LEU A 685 -7.27 -1.66 15.01
N ASN A 686 -8.60 -1.55 14.83
CA ASN A 686 -9.25 -0.25 14.84
C ASN A 686 -9.11 0.44 16.20
N LYS A 687 -9.24 -0.29 17.30
CA LYS A 687 -9.02 0.28 18.64
C LYS A 687 -7.60 0.77 18.84
N LEU A 688 -6.61 0.04 18.33
CA LEU A 688 -5.19 0.43 18.40
C LEU A 688 -4.90 1.71 17.60
N SER A 689 -5.56 1.90 16.45
CA SER A 689 -5.36 3.06 15.57
C SER A 689 -6.15 4.30 15.98
N THR A 690 -7.16 4.17 16.86
CA THR A 690 -8.12 5.24 17.17
C THR A 690 -8.07 5.74 18.60
N ALA A 691 -7.38 5.05 19.51
CA ALA A 691 -7.41 5.41 20.93
C ALA A 691 -6.05 5.22 21.61
N TYR A 692 -5.55 6.32 22.18
CA TYR A 692 -4.34 6.30 23.02
C TYR A 692 -4.45 5.26 24.16
N ASP A 693 -5.58 5.21 24.85
CA ASP A 693 -5.92 4.16 25.83
C ASP A 693 -6.93 3.18 25.21
N SER A 694 -6.45 2.35 24.31
CA SER A 694 -7.28 1.37 23.59
C SER A 694 -7.78 0.20 24.47
N GLY A 695 -7.18 -0.02 25.65
CA GLY A 695 -7.39 -1.19 26.49
C GLY A 695 -6.67 -2.44 25.94
N ILE A 696 -6.04 -2.38 24.77
CA ILE A 696 -5.33 -3.49 24.14
C ILE A 696 -3.89 -3.52 24.64
N GLN A 697 -3.54 -4.61 25.32
CA GLN A 697 -2.19 -4.78 25.90
C GLN A 697 -1.25 -5.56 24.98
N ILE A 698 -1.71 -6.71 24.49
CA ILE A 698 -0.98 -7.58 23.55
C ILE A 698 -1.97 -8.01 22.47
N TRP A 699 -1.53 -8.00 21.22
CA TRP A 699 -2.37 -8.38 20.09
C TRP A 699 -1.57 -9.15 19.04
N ALA A 700 -2.26 -9.83 18.13
CA ALA A 700 -1.68 -10.44 16.95
C ALA A 700 -2.15 -9.74 15.69
N ALA A 701 -1.20 -9.47 14.77
CA ALA A 701 -1.45 -8.82 13.50
C ALA A 701 -0.39 -9.23 12.44
N ALA A 702 -0.45 -8.64 11.27
CA ALA A 702 0.56 -8.83 10.23
C ALA A 702 0.90 -7.50 9.55
N TRP A 703 2.15 -7.34 9.14
CA TRP A 703 2.60 -6.27 8.26
C TRP A 703 2.66 -6.76 6.81
N GLY A 704 2.23 -5.92 5.87
CA GLY A 704 2.64 -6.01 4.48
C GLY A 704 3.86 -5.12 4.27
N SER A 705 4.85 -5.57 3.51
CA SER A 705 6.06 -4.80 3.29
C SER A 705 5.83 -3.58 2.37
N GLY A 706 4.90 -3.69 1.42
CA GLY A 706 4.52 -2.60 0.53
C GLY A 706 5.62 -2.02 -0.36
N GLY A 707 6.88 -2.44 -0.20
CA GLY A 707 8.01 -1.86 -0.90
C GLY A 707 9.25 -2.75 -0.98
N VAL A 708 10.13 -2.40 -1.90
CA VAL A 708 11.42 -3.06 -2.10
C VAL A 708 12.53 -2.51 -1.20
N ASP A 709 12.32 -1.35 -0.59
CA ASP A 709 13.27 -0.77 0.35
C ASP A 709 12.92 -1.16 1.79
N PRO A 710 13.90 -1.60 2.60
CA PRO A 710 13.69 -2.04 3.98
C PRO A 710 13.57 -0.87 4.98
N ASP A 711 13.07 0.28 4.57
CA ASP A 711 12.94 1.46 5.43
C ASP A 711 12.11 1.14 6.68
N MET A 712 12.68 1.44 7.85
CA MET A 712 12.06 1.18 9.15
C MET A 712 11.38 2.44 9.73
N PHE A 713 11.42 3.58 9.06
CA PHE A 713 11.01 4.86 9.62
C PHE A 713 9.57 4.87 10.12
N GLN A 714 8.62 4.56 9.26
CA GLN A 714 7.20 4.66 9.57
C GLN A 714 6.77 3.78 10.76
N ILE A 715 7.42 2.60 10.93
CA ILE A 715 7.03 1.61 11.95
C ILE A 715 7.79 1.80 13.26
N TRP A 716 9.05 2.31 13.21
CA TRP A 716 9.97 2.25 14.33
C TRP A 716 10.53 3.59 14.80
N TYR A 717 10.46 4.65 13.97
CA TYR A 717 11.00 5.95 14.37
C TYR A 717 10.13 6.55 15.47
N SER A 718 10.70 6.79 16.64
CA SER A 718 9.97 7.01 17.89
C SER A 718 9.80 8.47 18.31
N ASP A 719 10.27 9.43 17.51
CA ASP A 719 10.02 10.85 17.78
C ASP A 719 8.72 11.31 17.09
N PRO A 720 7.64 11.63 17.86
CA PRO A 720 6.36 12.01 17.28
C PRO A 720 6.38 13.38 16.58
N ALA A 721 7.43 14.17 16.76
CA ALA A 721 7.59 15.43 16.04
C ALA A 721 7.95 15.22 14.56
N GLU A 722 8.55 14.06 14.22
CA GLU A 722 9.01 13.75 12.88
C GLU A 722 8.28 12.56 12.24
N ASN A 723 7.68 11.68 13.04
CA ASN A 723 6.92 10.51 12.59
C ASN A 723 5.61 10.42 13.37
N GLN A 724 4.49 10.37 12.66
CA GLN A 724 3.16 10.21 13.23
C GLN A 724 2.53 8.86 12.85
N GLY A 725 3.36 7.84 12.68
CA GLY A 725 2.92 6.49 12.31
C GLY A 725 2.07 5.82 13.39
N THR A 726 1.03 5.10 12.98
CA THR A 726 0.15 4.35 13.90
C THR A 726 0.85 3.22 14.63
N SER A 727 1.95 2.69 14.09
CA SER A 727 2.69 1.60 14.74
C SER A 727 3.46 2.06 15.98
N PRO A 728 4.26 3.14 15.95
CA PRO A 728 4.89 3.67 17.16
C PRO A 728 3.87 4.09 18.22
N GLU A 729 2.71 4.61 17.79
CA GLU A 729 1.61 4.93 18.69
C GLU A 729 1.03 3.67 19.35
N SER A 730 0.61 2.67 18.57
CA SER A 730 -0.02 1.44 19.11
C SER A 730 0.90 0.62 20.00
N THR A 731 2.19 0.55 19.69
CA THR A 731 3.20 -0.15 20.50
C THR A 731 3.67 0.66 21.72
N GLY A 732 3.32 1.95 21.79
CA GLY A 732 3.73 2.84 22.88
C GLY A 732 5.16 3.33 22.78
N LEU A 733 5.81 3.27 21.59
CA LEU A 733 7.17 3.77 21.39
C LEU A 733 7.29 5.27 21.66
N TYR A 734 6.30 6.07 21.28
CA TYR A 734 6.27 7.50 21.60
C TYR A 734 6.25 7.75 23.10
N SER A 735 5.46 6.98 23.84
CA SER A 735 5.41 7.07 25.31
C SER A 735 6.74 6.63 25.95
N LEU A 736 7.41 5.62 25.40
CA LEU A 736 8.75 5.21 25.86
C LEU A 736 9.81 6.28 25.55
N PHE A 737 9.73 6.92 24.40
CA PHE A 737 10.65 8.01 24.02
C PHE A 737 10.50 9.22 24.96
N ALA A 738 9.26 9.57 25.33
CA ALA A 738 8.97 10.66 26.25
C ALA A 738 9.28 10.32 27.72
N ASP A 739 8.79 9.16 28.21
CA ASP A 739 8.69 8.82 29.64
C ASP A 739 9.30 7.48 30.03
N GLY A 740 9.95 6.77 29.12
CA GLY A 740 10.67 5.52 29.39
C GLY A 740 11.87 5.70 30.32
N SER A 741 12.49 4.59 30.73
CA SER A 741 13.73 4.61 31.48
C SER A 741 14.89 5.23 30.66
N ASP A 742 15.96 5.67 31.31
CA ASP A 742 17.13 6.21 30.62
C ASP A 742 17.73 5.21 29.63
N GLU A 743 17.70 3.91 29.95
CA GLU A 743 18.13 2.81 29.08
C GLU A 743 17.26 2.73 27.83
N GLN A 744 15.93 2.72 27.99
CA GLN A 744 14.99 2.63 26.87
C GLN A 744 15.06 3.86 25.95
N LYS A 745 15.22 5.05 26.53
CA LYS A 745 15.43 6.30 25.78
C LYS A 745 16.73 6.27 24.97
N ALA A 746 17.79 5.71 25.54
CA ALA A 746 19.06 5.54 24.84
C ALA A 746 18.93 4.55 23.67
N MET A 747 18.24 3.42 23.86
CA MET A 747 17.95 2.46 22.80
C MET A 747 17.13 3.10 21.66
N LEU A 748 16.08 3.86 21.98
CA LEU A 748 15.26 4.54 21.00
C LEU A 748 16.01 5.65 20.26
N THR A 749 16.85 6.40 20.95
CA THR A 749 17.71 7.43 20.33
C THR A 749 18.69 6.80 19.34
N GLU A 750 19.30 5.66 19.71
CA GLU A 750 20.19 4.91 18.83
C GLU A 750 19.43 4.33 17.64
N LEU A 751 18.25 3.72 17.87
CA LEU A 751 17.39 3.18 16.80
C LEU A 751 17.01 4.28 15.81
N ASN A 752 16.54 5.44 16.28
CA ASN A 752 16.20 6.58 15.43
C ASN A 752 17.40 7.03 14.61
N SER A 753 18.60 7.12 15.23
CA SER A 753 19.84 7.47 14.54
C SER A 753 20.21 6.48 13.44
N LEU A 754 20.07 5.17 13.70
CA LEU A 754 20.34 4.11 12.72
C LEU A 754 19.32 4.15 11.56
N ILE A 755 18.05 4.37 11.85
CA ILE A 755 17.01 4.51 10.82
C ILE A 755 17.36 5.68 9.88
N MET A 756 17.70 6.85 10.43
CA MET A 756 18.08 8.01 9.62
C MET A 756 19.39 7.79 8.85
N ALA A 757 20.36 7.11 9.45
CA ALA A 757 21.59 6.74 8.75
C ALA A 757 21.31 5.78 7.58
N GLY A 758 20.40 4.81 7.76
CA GLY A 758 19.98 3.90 6.69
C GLY A 758 19.25 4.60 5.54
N ARG A 759 18.57 5.69 5.80
CA ARG A 759 17.93 6.56 4.77
C ARG A 759 18.90 7.54 4.11
N GLY A 760 20.03 7.84 4.76
CA GLY A 760 20.98 8.86 4.31
C GLY A 760 22.01 8.38 3.29
N THR A 761 21.98 7.12 2.86
CA THR A 761 22.88 6.57 1.84
C THR A 761 22.14 5.58 0.94
N LEU A 762 22.56 5.49 -0.33
CA LEU A 762 21.99 4.56 -1.32
C LEU A 762 22.75 3.23 -1.36
N ASP A 763 23.98 3.20 -0.82
CA ASP A 763 24.82 2.00 -0.86
C ASP A 763 24.25 0.90 0.06
N ARG A 764 23.75 -0.18 -0.54
CA ARG A 764 23.17 -1.32 0.17
C ARG A 764 24.15 -2.02 1.09
N GLU A 765 25.45 -2.07 0.72
CA GLU A 765 26.47 -2.70 1.54
C GLU A 765 26.78 -1.87 2.80
N GLU A 766 26.65 -0.54 2.72
CA GLU A 766 26.72 0.35 3.88
C GLU A 766 25.43 0.27 4.72
N ARG A 767 24.26 0.18 4.09
CA ARG A 767 22.95 0.14 4.76
C ARG A 767 22.70 -1.19 5.48
N LYS A 768 23.15 -2.32 4.91
CA LYS A 768 22.89 -3.66 5.46
C LYS A 768 23.33 -3.82 6.92
N PRO A 769 24.55 -3.46 7.35
CA PRO A 769 24.95 -3.52 8.75
C PRO A 769 24.20 -2.50 9.64
N ILE A 770 23.77 -1.37 9.10
CA ILE A 770 22.97 -0.38 9.82
C ILE A 770 21.61 -0.99 10.17
N TYR A 771 20.89 -1.56 9.18
CA TYR A 771 19.62 -2.23 9.43
C TYR A 771 19.75 -3.46 10.33
N ALA A 772 20.85 -4.20 10.23
CA ALA A 772 21.07 -5.33 11.14
C ALA A 772 21.12 -4.88 12.60
N GLN A 773 21.80 -3.77 12.92
CA GLN A 773 21.83 -3.18 14.26
C GLN A 773 20.48 -2.61 14.67
N ALA A 774 19.79 -1.90 13.77
CA ALA A 774 18.45 -1.36 14.04
C ALA A 774 17.45 -2.49 14.38
N LEU A 775 17.50 -3.60 13.66
CA LEU A 775 16.64 -4.77 13.89
C LEU A 775 16.94 -5.49 15.22
N GLU A 776 18.19 -5.49 15.67
CA GLU A 776 18.55 -6.01 17.01
C GLU A 776 17.90 -5.14 18.10
N ILE A 777 18.08 -3.81 18.04
CA ILE A 777 17.51 -2.90 19.03
C ILE A 777 15.97 -2.97 19.00
N ALA A 778 15.35 -3.00 17.80
CA ALA A 778 13.92 -3.14 17.65
C ALA A 778 13.37 -4.40 18.35
N GLY A 779 14.06 -5.52 18.20
CA GLY A 779 13.71 -6.77 18.89
C GLY A 779 13.98 -6.73 20.39
N GLU A 780 15.11 -6.11 20.82
CA GLU A 780 15.47 -5.95 22.23
C GLU A 780 14.46 -5.10 23.01
N LEU A 781 13.84 -4.10 22.39
CA LEU A 781 12.74 -3.31 22.97
C LEU A 781 11.51 -4.13 23.32
N ALA A 782 11.35 -5.31 22.72
CA ALA A 782 10.26 -6.26 22.98
C ALA A 782 8.86 -5.67 22.89
N VAL A 783 8.61 -4.76 21.94
CA VAL A 783 7.29 -4.21 21.64
C VAL A 783 6.60 -4.90 20.47
N GLN A 784 7.36 -5.65 19.66
CA GLN A 784 6.87 -6.54 18.63
C GLN A 784 7.69 -7.82 18.58
N LEU A 785 7.01 -8.96 18.57
CA LEU A 785 7.63 -10.27 18.33
C LEU A 785 7.24 -10.71 16.91
N PRO A 786 8.16 -10.76 15.93
CA PRO A 786 7.89 -11.37 14.65
C PRO A 786 7.61 -12.86 14.82
N THR A 787 6.67 -13.41 14.06
CA THR A 787 6.23 -14.80 14.25
C THR A 787 6.45 -15.66 13.03
N TYR A 788 5.80 -15.37 11.93
CA TYR A 788 5.84 -16.16 10.70
C TYR A 788 5.85 -15.30 9.44
N GLN A 789 6.41 -15.83 8.38
CA GLN A 789 6.20 -15.37 7.01
C GLN A 789 5.52 -16.48 6.23
N ARG A 790 4.32 -16.19 5.69
CA ARG A 790 3.52 -17.16 4.95
C ARG A 790 3.95 -17.22 3.48
N LYS A 791 3.41 -18.19 2.75
CA LYS A 791 3.59 -18.34 1.30
C LYS A 791 2.29 -18.10 0.56
N ASN A 792 2.39 -17.52 -0.61
CA ASN A 792 1.35 -17.51 -1.63
C ASN A 792 1.44 -18.80 -2.44
N MET A 793 0.32 -19.29 -2.97
CA MET A 793 0.26 -20.50 -3.76
C MET A 793 -0.21 -20.18 -5.17
N PHE A 794 0.52 -20.71 -6.14
CA PHE A 794 0.13 -20.66 -7.54
C PHE A 794 -0.10 -22.08 -8.03
N VAL A 795 -1.31 -22.35 -8.59
CA VAL A 795 -1.72 -23.69 -9.05
C VAL A 795 -1.88 -23.67 -10.56
N PHE A 796 -1.34 -24.68 -11.22
CA PHE A 796 -1.37 -24.76 -12.68
C PHE A 796 -1.68 -26.18 -13.18
N ASN A 797 -2.22 -26.28 -14.39
CA ASN A 797 -2.53 -27.54 -15.05
C ASN A 797 -1.31 -28.06 -15.82
N LYS A 798 -0.68 -29.13 -15.31
CA LYS A 798 0.50 -29.79 -15.90
C LYS A 798 0.27 -30.43 -17.26
N ASP A 799 -0.98 -30.75 -17.59
CA ASP A 799 -1.31 -31.33 -18.92
C ASP A 799 -1.36 -30.23 -19.99
N VAL A 800 -1.48 -28.93 -19.56
CA VAL A 800 -1.59 -27.81 -20.48
C VAL A 800 -0.29 -27.00 -20.50
N ILE A 801 0.23 -26.63 -19.32
CA ILE A 801 1.41 -25.77 -19.18
C ILE A 801 2.66 -26.64 -19.04
N ASN A 802 3.67 -26.38 -19.84
CA ASN A 802 4.99 -26.95 -19.67
C ASN A 802 5.63 -26.38 -18.39
N ALA A 803 5.57 -27.15 -17.31
CA ALA A 803 6.05 -26.73 -16.00
C ALA A 803 7.54 -26.32 -15.98
N ALA A 804 8.36 -26.82 -16.90
CA ALA A 804 9.77 -26.46 -17.01
C ALA A 804 10.00 -25.01 -17.51
N THR A 805 8.95 -24.36 -18.02
CA THR A 805 9.01 -22.97 -18.48
C THR A 805 8.47 -21.97 -17.46
N LEU A 806 8.01 -22.44 -16.30
CA LEU A 806 7.63 -21.61 -15.16
C LEU A 806 8.83 -21.41 -14.23
N PHE A 807 8.95 -20.23 -13.65
CA PHE A 807 9.85 -20.05 -12.52
C PHE A 807 9.37 -20.84 -11.30
N SER A 808 10.31 -21.40 -10.55
CA SER A 808 10.01 -22.19 -9.35
C SER A 808 11.23 -22.26 -8.42
N GLY A 809 11.05 -22.76 -7.19
CA GLY A 809 12.14 -22.91 -6.23
C GLY A 809 12.74 -21.55 -5.84
N GLU A 810 14.06 -21.41 -5.95
CA GLU A 810 14.81 -20.21 -5.62
C GLU A 810 14.67 -19.07 -6.64
N ASP A 811 14.05 -19.35 -7.80
CA ASP A 811 13.87 -18.35 -8.85
C ASP A 811 12.55 -17.58 -8.71
N VAL A 812 11.68 -17.99 -7.79
CA VAL A 812 10.45 -17.24 -7.48
C VAL A 812 10.57 -16.44 -6.19
N THR A 813 10.13 -15.19 -6.25
CA THR A 813 10.04 -14.27 -5.13
C THR A 813 8.78 -13.41 -5.30
N PRO A 814 8.37 -12.62 -4.33
CA PRO A 814 7.28 -11.65 -4.52
C PRO A 814 7.52 -10.64 -5.65
N PHE A 815 8.81 -10.40 -6.01
CA PHE A 815 9.18 -9.51 -7.12
C PHE A 815 9.22 -10.22 -8.47
N GLN A 816 9.31 -11.55 -8.48
CA GLN A 816 9.37 -12.39 -9.67
C GLN A 816 8.49 -13.63 -9.48
N GLY A 817 7.22 -13.54 -9.85
CA GLY A 817 6.28 -14.66 -9.78
C GLY A 817 6.56 -15.76 -10.82
N PRO A 818 5.85 -16.89 -10.77
CA PRO A 818 6.05 -18.00 -11.70
C PRO A 818 5.90 -17.66 -13.18
N LEU A 819 5.11 -16.65 -13.52
CA LEU A 819 4.84 -16.15 -14.87
C LEU A 819 5.58 -14.85 -15.21
N ALA A 820 6.61 -14.46 -14.45
CA ALA A 820 7.30 -13.17 -14.66
C ALA A 820 7.85 -13.01 -16.08
N TYR A 821 8.28 -14.11 -16.72
CA TYR A 821 8.67 -14.13 -18.13
C TYR A 821 7.65 -14.88 -18.97
N ILE A 822 6.41 -14.38 -18.96
CA ILE A 822 5.25 -15.02 -19.61
C ILE A 822 5.47 -15.26 -21.11
N TRP A 823 6.31 -14.45 -21.77
CA TRP A 823 6.66 -14.64 -23.19
C TRP A 823 7.48 -15.91 -23.45
N ASN A 824 8.12 -16.49 -22.42
CA ASN A 824 8.87 -17.74 -22.51
C ASN A 824 8.07 -18.99 -22.11
N VAL A 825 6.86 -18.81 -21.61
CA VAL A 825 5.98 -19.93 -21.21
C VAL A 825 5.52 -20.70 -22.44
N GLU A 826 5.50 -22.03 -22.36
CA GLU A 826 5.08 -22.93 -23.42
C GLU A 826 3.91 -23.82 -22.96
N LEU A 827 3.06 -24.20 -23.93
CA LEU A 827 2.04 -25.24 -23.75
C LEU A 827 2.59 -26.58 -24.19
N ASN A 828 2.16 -27.66 -23.50
CA ASN A 828 2.50 -29.06 -23.84
C ASN A 828 1.86 -29.54 -25.15
#